data_5e2c43cf824730fab35926eb54f47f39
#
_entry.id   5e2c43cf824730fab35926eb54f47f39
#
_cell.length_a   1.000
_cell.length_b   1.000
_cell.length_c   1.000
_cell.angle_alpha   90.00
_cell.angle_beta   90.00
_cell.angle_gamma   90.00
#
_symmetry.space_group_name_H-M   'P 1'
#
loop_
_entity.id
_entity.type
_entity.pdbx_description
1 polymer ?
#
loop_
_entity_poly.entity_id
_entity_poly.type
_entity_poly.pdbx_seq_one_letter_code
_entity_poly.pdbx_strand_id
1 'polypeptide(L)'
;MAAPDTGLARLFNPRSVALVGATDRSTWSKMAFDNLKLLGFEGKVHLVNRSGGVVHGQQSFKTAVDIGESVDVALLMVPNPAMEDALRDLGAAGIRHAVVLAGGFAETGSEGRTMQERMVATARELGITLLGPNCLGFINFTTGAVCWTGAMRTPPLKGGISIVSQSGAVATVMKHFAHQHGVGMNVVAATGNEAMLGLAECVDYLVDDESTKVIAVFAETVRDTRLFRAAAERALAKAKPIVVLKVGRSDIATQAAQSHTGSLVGDDSVFDGVCRQLGLVRVRSIEELVFTAALLEKTGVLAEGGVAVLSSSGGMGELAADYAQLETLRLPALSNETLSALREILPPMATPANPLDLTGAVVNDWALFTRCMDAMQRDPAVSVLVCVADVPTANNNDWAPFAVGTLQAIGQFKPDGRARYLVVSNAVKAVSDKSREEVEKAQIPYLACGLDIALRALRYAADWSRMSRSAGGERAARALPGAASTAGADLPQSERETVDYLKRFGVPVVPQVLATDAKQAVAAARDMNGPVVLKIASPDIAHKTEVGGVVLNLQGDDAVEAAFRRIMDAAASAMPKARLDGVIVSPMRKGGIELFTGVRVDAQWGPVIALGLGGVWIEALQDVSLRLLPVTPADVEQMVSELRGAKLLQGFRAAPPVDVAKLADAVARIGDAALALGATLDTLEVNPLLADGARIEALDALATYNH
;
A
#
# COMPACT_ATOMS: atom_id res chain seq x y z
N MET A 1 -29.81 6.01 -4.88
CA MET A 1 -29.68 7.27 -4.11
C MET A 1 -28.43 7.94 -4.63
N ALA A 2 -28.51 9.15 -5.16
CA ALA A 2 -27.33 9.91 -5.59
C ALA A 2 -26.41 10.08 -4.36
N ALA A 3 -25.11 9.84 -4.54
CA ALA A 3 -24.11 10.10 -3.53
C ALA A 3 -24.24 11.55 -3.04
N PRO A 4 -23.99 11.84 -1.74
CA PRO A 4 -24.01 13.21 -1.26
C PRO A 4 -23.05 14.04 -2.12
N ASP A 5 -23.52 15.23 -2.54
CA ASP A 5 -22.75 16.23 -3.32
C ASP A 5 -21.55 16.69 -2.48
N THR A 6 -20.51 15.81 -2.40
CA THR A 6 -19.23 16.19 -1.85
C THR A 6 -18.65 17.20 -2.82
N GLY A 7 -18.21 18.37 -2.35
CA GLY A 7 -17.71 19.46 -3.20
C GLY A 7 -16.70 19.03 -4.27
N LEU A 8 -16.00 17.89 -4.08
CA LEU A 8 -15.05 17.30 -5.04
C LEU A 8 -15.72 16.71 -6.29
N ALA A 9 -16.98 16.31 -6.24
CA ALA A 9 -17.71 15.86 -7.44
C ALA A 9 -17.81 16.99 -8.47
N ARG A 10 -17.99 18.25 -8.04
CA ARG A 10 -18.01 19.42 -8.94
C ARG A 10 -16.64 19.77 -9.48
N LEU A 11 -15.57 19.48 -8.70
CA LEU A 11 -14.21 19.70 -9.18
C LEU A 11 -13.87 18.73 -10.32
N PHE A 12 -14.07 17.42 -10.11
CA PHE A 12 -13.65 16.40 -11.07
C PHE A 12 -14.67 16.09 -12.17
N ASN A 13 -15.92 16.52 -12.01
CA ASN A 13 -16.99 16.37 -12.99
C ASN A 13 -17.76 17.68 -13.18
N PRO A 14 -17.08 18.78 -13.58
CA PRO A 14 -17.72 20.08 -13.77
C PRO A 14 -18.60 20.11 -15.03
N ARG A 15 -19.62 20.94 -15.01
CA ARG A 15 -20.46 21.30 -16.17
C ARG A 15 -20.02 22.57 -16.82
N SER A 16 -19.15 23.34 -16.18
CA SER A 16 -18.58 24.56 -16.69
C SER A 16 -17.16 24.80 -16.16
N VAL A 17 -16.29 25.32 -17.03
CA VAL A 17 -14.88 25.59 -16.76
C VAL A 17 -14.54 27.03 -17.12
N ALA A 18 -13.88 27.77 -16.21
CA ALA A 18 -13.28 29.06 -16.53
C ALA A 18 -11.73 28.90 -16.67
N LEU A 19 -11.21 29.32 -17.82
CA LEU A 19 -9.77 29.42 -18.06
C LEU A 19 -9.31 30.83 -17.71
N VAL A 20 -8.77 31.04 -16.51
CA VAL A 20 -8.39 32.38 -15.99
C VAL A 20 -6.91 32.63 -16.30
N GLY A 21 -6.63 33.75 -16.92
CA GLY A 21 -5.34 34.09 -17.53
C GLY A 21 -5.18 33.51 -18.93
N ALA A 22 -6.31 33.23 -19.60
CA ALA A 22 -6.33 32.73 -20.97
C ALA A 22 -5.65 33.71 -21.93
N THR A 23 -4.76 33.23 -22.81
CA THR A 23 -4.02 34.05 -23.77
C THR A 23 -3.41 33.22 -24.91
N ASP A 24 -3.43 33.76 -26.12
CA ASP A 24 -2.79 33.12 -27.29
C ASP A 24 -1.25 33.08 -27.19
N ARG A 25 -0.68 33.89 -26.29
CA ARG A 25 0.78 33.93 -26.06
C ARG A 25 1.31 32.79 -25.18
N SER A 26 0.44 32.08 -24.46
CA SER A 26 0.83 31.00 -23.55
C SER A 26 0.51 29.65 -24.18
N THR A 27 1.53 28.83 -24.32
CA THR A 27 1.39 27.41 -24.72
C THR A 27 0.49 26.63 -23.75
N TRP A 28 0.59 26.92 -22.45
CA TRP A 28 -0.23 26.29 -21.42
C TRP A 28 -1.72 26.60 -21.60
N SER A 29 -2.04 27.87 -21.87
CA SER A 29 -3.42 28.31 -22.12
C SER A 29 -4.00 27.65 -23.36
N LYS A 30 -3.19 27.60 -24.45
CA LYS A 30 -3.60 26.94 -25.69
C LYS A 30 -3.84 25.45 -25.49
N MET A 31 -2.92 24.75 -24.81
CA MET A 31 -3.08 23.33 -24.52
C MET A 31 -4.32 23.04 -23.67
N ALA A 32 -4.59 23.82 -22.63
CA ALA A 32 -5.77 23.63 -21.80
C ALA A 32 -7.07 23.77 -22.63
N PHE A 33 -7.12 24.75 -23.49
CA PHE A 33 -8.28 24.98 -24.37
C PHE A 33 -8.44 23.89 -25.44
N ASP A 34 -7.33 23.48 -26.09
CA ASP A 34 -7.35 22.45 -27.12
C ASP A 34 -7.72 21.07 -26.52
N ASN A 35 -7.31 20.78 -25.29
CA ASN A 35 -7.64 19.55 -24.57
C ASN A 35 -9.16 19.44 -24.31
N LEU A 36 -9.84 20.53 -23.93
CA LEU A 36 -11.30 20.56 -23.77
C LEU A 36 -12.03 20.20 -25.07
N LYS A 37 -11.53 20.71 -26.20
CA LYS A 37 -12.08 20.37 -27.53
C LYS A 37 -11.79 18.91 -27.91
N LEU A 38 -10.54 18.44 -27.69
CA LEU A 38 -10.11 17.10 -28.06
C LEU A 38 -10.92 16.03 -27.32
N LEU A 39 -11.25 16.27 -26.02
CA LEU A 39 -12.02 15.36 -25.20
C LEU A 39 -13.54 15.46 -25.42
N GLY A 40 -13.98 16.42 -26.27
CA GLY A 40 -15.40 16.63 -26.53
C GLY A 40 -16.16 17.08 -25.28
N PHE A 41 -15.57 17.99 -24.49
CA PHE A 41 -16.25 18.52 -23.33
C PHE A 41 -17.55 19.26 -23.75
N GLU A 42 -18.69 18.77 -23.33
CA GLU A 42 -20.00 19.28 -23.67
C GLU A 42 -20.43 20.47 -22.78
N GLY A 43 -19.70 20.73 -21.70
CA GLY A 43 -19.97 21.83 -20.79
C GLY A 43 -19.55 23.18 -21.32
N LYS A 44 -19.87 24.22 -20.56
CA LYS A 44 -19.52 25.62 -20.94
C LYS A 44 -18.05 25.89 -20.62
N VAL A 45 -17.37 26.58 -21.57
CA VAL A 45 -15.99 27.02 -21.41
C VAL A 45 -15.94 28.55 -21.48
N HIS A 46 -15.47 29.19 -20.41
CA HIS A 46 -15.35 30.66 -20.30
C HIS A 46 -13.87 31.04 -20.28
N LEU A 47 -13.50 31.99 -21.13
CA LEU A 47 -12.15 32.54 -21.18
C LEU A 47 -12.09 33.83 -20.40
N VAL A 48 -11.19 33.96 -19.43
CA VAL A 48 -11.00 35.20 -18.65
C VAL A 48 -9.61 35.75 -18.91
N ASN A 49 -9.55 36.99 -19.43
CA ASN A 49 -8.33 37.74 -19.73
C ASN A 49 -8.53 39.23 -19.36
N ARG A 50 -7.68 39.76 -18.47
CA ARG A 50 -7.78 41.14 -17.97
C ARG A 50 -7.82 42.20 -19.09
N SER A 51 -7.20 41.95 -20.25
CA SER A 51 -7.23 42.84 -21.40
C SER A 51 -8.54 42.76 -22.20
N GLY A 52 -9.33 41.71 -21.97
CA GLY A 52 -10.49 41.39 -22.80
C GLY A 52 -10.11 40.99 -24.23
N GLY A 53 -11.08 41.03 -25.14
CA GLY A 53 -10.87 40.74 -26.56
C GLY A 53 -11.02 39.26 -26.92
N VAL A 54 -10.58 38.88 -28.13
CA VAL A 54 -10.66 37.52 -28.64
C VAL A 54 -9.41 36.72 -28.24
N VAL A 55 -9.60 35.58 -27.61
CA VAL A 55 -8.56 34.63 -27.21
C VAL A 55 -9.00 33.26 -27.69
N HIS A 56 -8.11 32.48 -28.28
CA HIS A 56 -8.38 31.14 -28.85
C HIS A 56 -9.61 31.12 -29.78
N GLY A 57 -9.85 32.27 -30.48
CA GLY A 57 -10.98 32.42 -31.40
C GLY A 57 -12.34 32.67 -30.72
N GLN A 58 -12.37 32.92 -29.41
CA GLN A 58 -13.60 33.21 -28.65
C GLN A 58 -13.48 34.55 -27.89
N GLN A 59 -14.61 35.21 -27.66
CA GLN A 59 -14.66 36.41 -26.84
C GLN A 59 -14.33 36.08 -25.40
N SER A 60 -13.39 36.80 -24.79
CA SER A 60 -13.02 36.64 -23.38
C SER A 60 -13.67 37.67 -22.49
N PHE A 61 -13.93 37.31 -21.24
CA PHE A 61 -14.34 38.19 -20.16
C PHE A 61 -13.12 38.87 -19.52
N LYS A 62 -13.28 40.06 -18.96
CA LYS A 62 -12.18 40.73 -18.24
C LYS A 62 -11.97 40.18 -16.85
N THR A 63 -13.04 39.78 -16.17
CA THR A 63 -13.08 39.21 -14.82
C THR A 63 -13.97 37.98 -14.81
N ALA A 64 -13.85 37.14 -13.78
CA ALA A 64 -14.73 36.00 -13.57
C ALA A 64 -16.17 36.45 -13.24
N VAL A 65 -16.32 37.61 -12.59
CA VAL A 65 -17.63 38.20 -12.29
C VAL A 65 -18.39 38.56 -13.57
N ASP A 66 -17.69 39.02 -14.61
CA ASP A 66 -18.32 39.43 -15.89
C ASP A 66 -18.95 38.23 -16.63
N ILE A 67 -18.64 36.97 -16.25
CA ILE A 67 -19.27 35.77 -16.84
C ILE A 67 -20.78 35.77 -16.60
N GLY A 68 -21.23 36.27 -15.45
CA GLY A 68 -22.65 36.46 -15.13
C GLY A 68 -23.47 35.19 -14.93
N GLU A 69 -22.81 34.00 -14.93
CA GLU A 69 -23.44 32.72 -14.65
C GLU A 69 -22.56 31.86 -13.75
N SER A 70 -23.12 30.76 -13.18
CA SER A 70 -22.41 29.85 -12.31
C SER A 70 -21.36 29.06 -13.07
N VAL A 71 -20.15 29.01 -12.52
CA VAL A 71 -19.02 28.19 -13.02
C VAL A 71 -18.56 27.21 -11.94
N ASP A 72 -18.43 25.92 -12.29
CA ASP A 72 -18.11 24.85 -11.34
C ASP A 72 -16.62 24.86 -10.95
N VAL A 73 -15.69 25.08 -11.90
CA VAL A 73 -14.25 25.07 -11.66
C VAL A 73 -13.52 26.12 -12.49
N ALA A 74 -12.46 26.70 -11.91
CA ALA A 74 -11.54 27.59 -12.61
C ALA A 74 -10.14 26.96 -12.72
N LEU A 75 -9.50 27.05 -13.89
CA LEU A 75 -8.07 26.80 -14.07
C LEU A 75 -7.34 28.14 -14.03
N LEU A 76 -6.51 28.33 -12.97
CA LEU A 76 -5.73 29.54 -12.74
C LEU A 76 -4.36 29.43 -13.41
N MET A 77 -4.17 30.20 -14.49
CA MET A 77 -2.92 30.30 -15.27
C MET A 77 -2.36 31.74 -15.16
N VAL A 78 -2.39 32.29 -13.96
CA VAL A 78 -1.87 33.60 -13.64
C VAL A 78 -0.56 33.55 -12.90
N PRO A 79 0.32 34.55 -13.00
CA PRO A 79 1.55 34.61 -12.24
C PRO A 79 1.28 34.79 -10.73
N ASN A 80 2.21 34.32 -9.87
CA ASN A 80 2.05 34.32 -8.41
C ASN A 80 1.62 35.68 -7.80
N PRO A 81 2.14 36.84 -8.23
CA PRO A 81 1.69 38.12 -7.68
C PRO A 81 0.22 38.47 -7.95
N ALA A 82 -0.38 37.86 -8.96
CA ALA A 82 -1.79 38.09 -9.32
C ALA A 82 -2.74 37.02 -8.73
N MET A 83 -2.20 36.05 -7.96
CA MET A 83 -2.98 34.88 -7.50
C MET A 83 -4.07 35.27 -6.52
N GLU A 84 -3.76 36.10 -5.51
CA GLU A 84 -4.74 36.52 -4.51
C GLU A 84 -5.88 37.34 -5.13
N ASP A 85 -5.56 38.25 -6.07
CA ASP A 85 -6.58 39.01 -6.82
C ASP A 85 -7.48 38.10 -7.65
N ALA A 86 -6.87 37.09 -8.33
CA ALA A 86 -7.65 36.12 -9.09
C ALA A 86 -8.59 35.31 -8.19
N LEU A 87 -8.13 34.89 -7.00
CA LEU A 87 -8.99 34.20 -6.03
C LEU A 87 -10.14 35.09 -5.53
N ARG A 88 -9.91 36.38 -5.28
CA ARG A 88 -10.96 37.31 -4.89
C ARG A 88 -12.00 37.49 -6.00
N ASP A 89 -11.56 37.55 -7.25
CA ASP A 89 -12.45 37.62 -8.43
C ASP A 89 -13.29 36.31 -8.54
N LEU A 90 -12.67 35.12 -8.36
CA LEU A 90 -13.41 33.85 -8.31
C LEU A 90 -14.44 33.81 -7.17
N GLY A 91 -14.03 34.26 -5.97
CA GLY A 91 -14.90 34.31 -4.79
C GLY A 91 -16.13 35.19 -5.01
N ALA A 92 -15.93 36.40 -5.63
CA ALA A 92 -17.00 37.33 -6.00
C ALA A 92 -17.93 36.75 -7.08
N ALA A 93 -17.40 35.97 -8.03
CA ALA A 93 -18.17 35.26 -9.05
C ALA A 93 -18.89 33.99 -8.50
N GLY A 94 -18.67 33.62 -7.25
CA GLY A 94 -19.27 32.42 -6.65
C GLY A 94 -18.60 31.09 -7.04
N ILE A 95 -17.41 31.10 -7.66
CA ILE A 95 -16.67 29.92 -8.06
C ILE A 95 -15.97 29.35 -6.82
N ARG A 96 -16.19 28.06 -6.51
CA ARG A 96 -15.75 27.42 -5.26
C ARG A 96 -14.62 26.40 -5.44
N HIS A 97 -14.24 26.08 -6.67
CA HIS A 97 -13.15 25.14 -6.95
C HIS A 97 -12.17 25.76 -7.96
N ALA A 98 -10.88 25.63 -7.68
CA ALA A 98 -9.85 26.10 -8.59
C ALA A 98 -8.67 25.12 -8.66
N VAL A 99 -8.10 25.03 -9.87
CA VAL A 99 -6.85 24.33 -10.14
C VAL A 99 -5.77 25.37 -10.33
N VAL A 100 -4.67 25.30 -9.59
CA VAL A 100 -3.57 26.28 -9.62
C VAL A 100 -2.36 25.67 -10.34
N LEU A 101 -2.14 26.11 -11.59
CA LEU A 101 -1.03 25.64 -12.41
C LEU A 101 0.33 26.16 -11.89
N ALA A 102 0.37 27.42 -11.46
CA ALA A 102 1.63 28.13 -11.18
C ALA A 102 2.50 27.40 -10.14
N GLY A 103 3.79 27.29 -10.42
CA GLY A 103 4.85 26.94 -9.48
C GLY A 103 5.46 28.19 -8.82
N GLY A 104 6.52 28.00 -8.01
CA GLY A 104 7.17 29.09 -7.28
C GLY A 104 6.57 29.32 -5.90
N PHE A 105 5.96 28.27 -5.32
CA PHE A 105 5.39 28.26 -3.98
C PHE A 105 6.29 27.45 -3.00
N ALA A 106 5.72 26.63 -2.14
CA ALA A 106 6.44 25.94 -1.06
C ALA A 106 7.65 25.11 -1.54
N GLU A 107 7.67 24.63 -2.77
CA GLU A 107 8.79 23.92 -3.39
C GLU A 107 10.05 24.78 -3.62
N THR A 108 9.93 26.10 -3.55
CA THR A 108 11.06 27.03 -3.74
C THR A 108 11.70 27.53 -2.43
N GLY A 109 11.23 27.02 -1.28
CA GLY A 109 11.76 27.37 0.03
C GLY A 109 10.85 28.27 0.86
N SER A 110 11.42 29.04 1.82
CA SER A 110 10.66 29.76 2.84
C SER A 110 9.75 30.85 2.27
N GLU A 111 10.25 31.66 1.32
CA GLU A 111 9.46 32.72 0.70
C GLU A 111 8.27 32.15 -0.09
N GLY A 112 8.52 31.08 -0.87
CA GLY A 112 7.45 30.40 -1.60
C GLY A 112 6.44 29.74 -0.64
N ARG A 113 6.86 29.23 0.49
CA ARG A 113 5.99 28.69 1.54
C ARG A 113 5.05 29.80 2.08
N THR A 114 5.60 30.96 2.40
CA THR A 114 4.81 32.10 2.88
C THR A 114 3.79 32.56 1.83
N MET A 115 4.16 32.59 0.53
CA MET A 115 3.20 32.86 -0.54
C MET A 115 2.10 31.82 -0.63
N GLN A 116 2.43 30.55 -0.50
CA GLN A 116 1.44 29.46 -0.48
C GLN A 116 0.47 29.60 0.69
N GLU A 117 0.97 29.88 1.89
CA GLU A 117 0.16 30.09 3.10
C GLU A 117 -0.85 31.26 2.92
N ARG A 118 -0.39 32.38 2.34
CA ARG A 118 -1.28 33.52 2.02
C ARG A 118 -2.36 33.14 1.00
N MET A 119 -1.97 32.44 -0.07
CA MET A 119 -2.92 31.95 -1.08
C MET A 119 -3.98 31.04 -0.43
N VAL A 120 -3.56 30.10 0.41
CA VAL A 120 -4.47 29.19 1.13
C VAL A 120 -5.39 29.95 2.10
N ALA A 121 -4.85 30.93 2.84
CA ALA A 121 -5.64 31.76 3.74
C ALA A 121 -6.76 32.52 2.96
N THR A 122 -6.41 33.16 1.84
CA THR A 122 -7.34 33.83 0.95
C THR A 122 -8.41 32.87 0.38
N ALA A 123 -7.98 31.67 -0.06
CA ALA A 123 -8.92 30.67 -0.59
C ALA A 123 -9.91 30.20 0.48
N ARG A 124 -9.43 29.96 1.72
CA ARG A 124 -10.28 29.56 2.87
C ARG A 124 -11.28 30.67 3.23
N GLU A 125 -10.83 31.91 3.30
CA GLU A 125 -11.71 33.09 3.55
C GLU A 125 -12.86 33.15 2.55
N LEU A 126 -12.58 32.83 1.28
CA LEU A 126 -13.54 32.90 0.17
C LEU A 126 -14.33 31.58 -0.02
N GLY A 127 -14.04 30.53 0.77
CA GLY A 127 -14.67 29.22 0.63
C GLY A 127 -14.30 28.51 -0.69
N ILE A 128 -13.06 28.73 -1.20
CA ILE A 128 -12.56 28.13 -2.44
C ILE A 128 -11.65 26.97 -2.06
N THR A 129 -11.87 25.80 -2.68
CA THR A 129 -11.03 24.62 -2.57
C THR A 129 -10.03 24.59 -3.72
N LEU A 130 -8.73 24.37 -3.42
CA LEU A 130 -7.65 24.40 -4.39
C LEU A 130 -7.06 23.02 -4.63
N LEU A 131 -6.89 22.64 -5.91
CA LEU A 131 -6.01 21.57 -6.36
C LEU A 131 -4.68 22.20 -6.82
N GLY A 132 -3.56 21.73 -6.30
CA GLY A 132 -2.24 22.31 -6.52
C GLY A 132 -1.76 23.15 -5.31
N PRO A 133 -0.94 24.18 -5.49
CA PRO A 133 -0.34 24.71 -6.73
C PRO A 133 0.74 23.76 -7.32
N ASN A 134 1.45 24.25 -8.35
CA ASN A 134 2.51 23.49 -9.01
C ASN A 134 2.01 22.13 -9.54
N CYS A 135 0.85 22.10 -10.16
CA CYS A 135 0.23 20.88 -10.68
C CYS A 135 -0.23 21.06 -12.14
N LEU A 136 -0.34 19.95 -12.87
CA LEU A 136 -0.90 19.96 -14.22
C LEU A 136 -2.44 19.97 -14.22
N GLY A 137 -3.06 19.64 -13.08
CA GLY A 137 -4.50 19.60 -12.90
C GLY A 137 -5.11 18.21 -13.04
N PHE A 138 -6.29 18.11 -13.65
CA PHE A 138 -7.00 16.84 -13.80
C PHE A 138 -7.59 16.64 -15.20
N ILE A 139 -7.86 15.38 -15.52
CA ILE A 139 -8.57 14.91 -16.71
C ILE A 139 -9.62 13.91 -16.26
N ASN A 140 -10.87 14.09 -16.69
CA ASN A 140 -11.92 13.08 -16.57
C ASN A 140 -12.28 12.60 -17.98
N PHE A 141 -11.81 11.42 -18.34
CA PHE A 141 -12.00 10.84 -19.68
C PHE A 141 -13.45 10.38 -19.91
N THR A 142 -14.16 10.02 -18.86
CA THR A 142 -15.55 9.56 -18.96
C THR A 142 -16.46 10.70 -19.39
N THR A 143 -16.29 11.90 -18.81
CA THR A 143 -17.14 13.07 -19.06
C THR A 143 -16.54 14.06 -20.03
N GLY A 144 -15.25 13.92 -20.38
CA GLY A 144 -14.51 14.89 -21.21
C GLY A 144 -14.09 16.16 -20.46
N ALA A 145 -14.40 16.26 -19.17
CA ALA A 145 -14.00 17.41 -18.37
C ALA A 145 -12.50 17.46 -18.12
N VAL A 146 -11.88 18.60 -18.38
CA VAL A 146 -10.42 18.72 -18.25
C VAL A 146 -10.00 20.12 -17.82
N CYS A 147 -9.21 20.15 -16.74
CA CYS A 147 -8.38 21.28 -16.34
C CYS A 147 -6.93 20.80 -16.34
N TRP A 148 -6.35 20.56 -17.52
CA TRP A 148 -5.04 19.97 -17.71
C TRP A 148 -4.23 20.73 -18.75
N THR A 149 -3.01 21.08 -18.39
CA THR A 149 -2.13 21.93 -19.22
C THR A 149 -1.07 21.15 -19.98
N GLY A 150 -0.95 19.85 -19.79
CA GLY A 150 -0.09 18.98 -20.61
C GLY A 150 -0.75 18.67 -21.97
N ALA A 151 0.06 18.61 -23.04
CA ALA A 151 -0.45 18.33 -24.39
C ALA A 151 -1.07 16.92 -24.49
N MET A 152 -2.21 16.83 -25.15
CA MET A 152 -2.82 15.59 -25.62
C MET A 152 -2.96 15.66 -27.14
N ARG A 153 -2.55 14.60 -27.85
CA ARG A 153 -2.57 14.57 -29.33
C ARG A 153 -3.52 13.55 -29.92
N THR A 154 -3.92 12.57 -29.12
CA THR A 154 -4.81 11.48 -29.52
C THR A 154 -5.96 11.37 -28.56
N PRO A 155 -7.17 11.01 -29.04
CA PRO A 155 -8.27 10.71 -28.14
C PRO A 155 -7.87 9.63 -27.14
N PRO A 156 -8.15 9.85 -25.84
CA PRO A 156 -7.79 8.88 -24.82
C PRO A 156 -8.68 7.64 -24.88
N LEU A 157 -8.15 6.55 -24.38
CA LEU A 157 -8.94 5.34 -24.14
C LEU A 157 -9.69 5.48 -22.82
N LYS A 158 -11.01 5.32 -22.86
CA LYS A 158 -11.85 5.30 -21.67
C LYS A 158 -11.80 3.94 -20.98
N GLY A 159 -11.73 3.93 -19.65
CA GLY A 159 -11.67 2.73 -18.83
C GLY A 159 -11.99 3.03 -17.36
N GLY A 160 -11.85 2.04 -16.48
CA GLY A 160 -12.16 2.17 -15.06
C GLY A 160 -10.97 2.51 -14.15
N ILE A 161 -9.81 2.85 -14.70
CA ILE A 161 -8.61 3.14 -13.90
C ILE A 161 -8.51 4.63 -13.66
N SER A 162 -8.44 5.04 -12.38
CA SER A 162 -8.14 6.41 -12.01
C SER A 162 -6.74 6.54 -11.45
N ILE A 163 -6.01 7.56 -11.87
CA ILE A 163 -4.62 7.85 -11.47
C ILE A 163 -4.59 9.09 -10.59
N VAL A 164 -3.96 8.98 -9.42
CA VAL A 164 -3.61 10.12 -8.56
C VAL A 164 -2.10 10.16 -8.42
N SER A 165 -1.50 11.31 -8.72
CA SER A 165 -0.04 11.49 -8.69
C SER A 165 0.34 12.82 -8.07
N GLN A 166 1.30 12.81 -7.15
CA GLN A 166 1.88 14.04 -6.62
C GLN A 166 2.78 14.74 -7.64
N SER A 167 3.30 14.00 -8.62
CA SER A 167 4.11 14.54 -9.73
C SER A 167 3.31 14.66 -11.01
N GLY A 168 3.19 15.87 -11.56
CA GLY A 168 2.54 16.12 -12.86
C GLY A 168 3.29 15.46 -14.03
N ALA A 169 4.62 15.42 -13.97
CA ALA A 169 5.45 14.75 -14.97
C ALA A 169 5.18 13.24 -14.99
N VAL A 170 5.17 12.60 -13.81
CA VAL A 170 4.89 11.16 -13.68
C VAL A 170 3.46 10.82 -14.08
N ALA A 171 2.46 11.66 -13.73
CA ALA A 171 1.10 11.50 -14.21
C ALA A 171 1.03 11.52 -15.75
N THR A 172 1.80 12.39 -16.39
CA THR A 172 1.90 12.45 -17.85
C THR A 172 2.53 11.19 -18.43
N VAL A 173 3.61 10.69 -17.82
CA VAL A 173 4.27 9.44 -18.23
C VAL A 173 3.30 8.25 -18.10
N MET A 174 2.63 8.10 -16.96
CA MET A 174 1.67 7.02 -16.73
C MET A 174 0.52 7.05 -17.73
N LYS A 175 -0.04 8.25 -18.00
CA LYS A 175 -1.10 8.44 -18.98
C LYS A 175 -0.65 8.04 -20.39
N HIS A 176 0.54 8.43 -20.82
CA HIS A 176 1.07 8.06 -22.14
C HIS A 176 1.36 6.57 -22.22
N PHE A 177 1.98 6.01 -21.18
CA PHE A 177 2.27 4.57 -21.12
C PHE A 177 0.98 3.75 -21.20
N ALA A 178 -0.05 4.11 -20.42
CA ALA A 178 -1.35 3.44 -20.45
C ALA A 178 -1.95 3.47 -21.87
N HIS A 179 -1.95 4.63 -22.52
CA HIS A 179 -2.47 4.79 -23.88
C HIS A 179 -1.70 3.93 -24.90
N GLN A 180 -0.35 3.93 -24.83
CA GLN A 180 0.49 3.12 -25.72
C GLN A 180 0.22 1.61 -25.61
N HIS A 181 -0.19 1.16 -24.44
CA HIS A 181 -0.41 -0.26 -24.15
C HIS A 181 -1.89 -0.66 -24.14
N GLY A 182 -2.78 0.22 -24.66
CA GLY A 182 -4.19 -0.09 -24.80
C GLY A 182 -4.96 -0.13 -23.47
N VAL A 183 -4.43 0.55 -22.44
CA VAL A 183 -5.08 0.65 -21.10
C VAL A 183 -5.93 1.91 -21.03
N GLY A 184 -7.22 1.73 -20.78
CA GLY A 184 -8.19 2.82 -20.62
C GLY A 184 -8.15 3.45 -19.23
N MET A 185 -8.52 4.73 -19.14
CA MET A 185 -8.51 5.50 -17.89
C MET A 185 -9.85 6.21 -17.67
N ASN A 186 -10.17 6.49 -16.38
CA ASN A 186 -11.30 7.30 -15.98
C ASN A 186 -10.85 8.71 -15.57
N VAL A 187 -10.17 8.86 -14.44
CA VAL A 187 -9.67 10.14 -13.96
C VAL A 187 -8.15 10.10 -13.87
N VAL A 188 -7.48 11.19 -14.28
CA VAL A 188 -6.07 11.44 -13.97
C VAL A 188 -5.97 12.75 -13.23
N ALA A 189 -5.46 12.75 -12.00
CA ALA A 189 -5.26 13.92 -11.17
C ALA A 189 -3.79 14.06 -10.78
N ALA A 190 -3.23 15.26 -10.98
CA ALA A 190 -1.93 15.65 -10.47
C ALA A 190 -2.13 16.64 -9.31
N THR A 191 -1.65 16.31 -8.10
CA THR A 191 -1.94 17.10 -6.90
C THR A 191 -0.90 18.20 -6.63
N GLY A 192 0.30 18.10 -7.18
CA GLY A 192 1.37 19.08 -7.00
C GLY A 192 1.77 19.28 -5.54
N ASN A 193 1.82 20.53 -5.08
CA ASN A 193 2.23 20.86 -3.70
C ASN A 193 1.20 20.47 -2.63
N GLU A 194 -0.02 20.08 -3.00
CA GLU A 194 -1.07 19.67 -2.05
C GLU A 194 -1.35 20.74 -0.96
N ALA A 195 -1.53 21.98 -1.38
CA ALA A 195 -1.76 23.06 -0.43
C ALA A 195 -3.11 22.97 0.31
N MET A 196 -4.12 22.39 -0.34
CA MET A 196 -5.44 22.12 0.26
C MET A 196 -5.91 20.71 -0.05
N LEU A 197 -6.08 20.35 -1.33
CA LEU A 197 -6.41 18.99 -1.75
C LEU A 197 -5.14 18.23 -2.05
N GLY A 198 -5.00 17.07 -1.40
CA GLY A 198 -3.89 16.17 -1.62
C GLY A 198 -4.32 14.80 -2.12
N LEU A 199 -3.37 13.88 -2.04
CA LEU A 199 -3.53 12.50 -2.46
C LEU A 199 -4.67 11.81 -1.69
N ALA A 200 -4.75 12.04 -0.36
CA ALA A 200 -5.74 11.38 0.48
C ALA A 200 -7.18 11.76 0.10
N GLU A 201 -7.44 13.06 -0.13
CA GLU A 201 -8.76 13.57 -0.53
C GLU A 201 -9.14 13.08 -1.93
N CYS A 202 -8.19 13.04 -2.86
CA CYS A 202 -8.44 12.50 -4.20
C CYS A 202 -8.79 11.01 -4.15
N VAL A 203 -8.03 10.20 -3.39
CA VAL A 203 -8.32 8.78 -3.19
C VAL A 203 -9.67 8.59 -2.53
N ASP A 204 -9.97 9.36 -1.48
CA ASP A 204 -11.24 9.31 -0.75
C ASP A 204 -12.44 9.53 -1.69
N TYR A 205 -12.37 10.54 -2.56
CA TYR A 205 -13.38 10.79 -3.59
C TYR A 205 -13.52 9.62 -4.57
N LEU A 206 -12.39 9.09 -5.08
CA LEU A 206 -12.40 8.03 -6.10
C LEU A 206 -12.90 6.68 -5.56
N VAL A 207 -12.82 6.46 -4.25
CA VAL A 207 -13.42 5.26 -3.62
C VAL A 207 -14.92 5.22 -3.86
N ASP A 208 -15.57 6.36 -3.87
CA ASP A 208 -17.03 6.48 -4.04
C ASP A 208 -17.46 6.73 -5.50
N ASP A 209 -16.53 7.08 -6.40
CA ASP A 209 -16.81 7.24 -7.82
C ASP A 209 -17.12 5.88 -8.49
N GLU A 210 -18.33 5.73 -9.03
CA GLU A 210 -18.82 4.47 -9.64
C GLU A 210 -18.06 4.11 -10.93
N SER A 211 -17.55 5.11 -11.65
CA SER A 211 -16.77 4.91 -12.89
C SER A 211 -15.36 4.42 -12.61
N THR A 212 -14.84 4.65 -11.41
CA THR A 212 -13.53 4.16 -10.97
C THR A 212 -13.64 2.72 -10.48
N LYS A 213 -12.93 1.80 -11.11
CA LYS A 213 -12.82 0.38 -10.71
C LYS A 213 -11.53 0.10 -9.96
N VAL A 214 -10.45 0.80 -10.32
CA VAL A 214 -9.12 0.68 -9.72
C VAL A 214 -8.53 2.07 -9.53
N ILE A 215 -7.89 2.31 -8.39
CA ILE A 215 -7.17 3.55 -8.09
C ILE A 215 -5.67 3.26 -8.17
N ALA A 216 -4.96 3.91 -9.09
CA ALA A 216 -3.51 3.84 -9.24
C ALA A 216 -2.87 5.10 -8.64
N VAL A 217 -1.96 4.93 -7.69
CA VAL A 217 -1.38 6.02 -6.91
C VAL A 217 0.13 6.08 -7.09
N PHE A 218 0.64 7.25 -7.47
CA PHE A 218 2.05 7.59 -7.34
C PHE A 218 2.23 8.53 -6.15
N ALA A 219 2.91 8.05 -5.10
CA ALA A 219 3.07 8.77 -3.86
C ALA A 219 4.55 9.08 -3.53
N GLU A 220 4.83 10.31 -3.14
CA GLU A 220 6.08 10.74 -2.51
C GLU A 220 5.91 10.72 -0.98
N THR A 221 4.76 11.19 -0.51
CA THR A 221 4.37 11.18 0.91
C THR A 221 2.85 11.11 1.04
N VAL A 222 2.35 10.69 2.20
CA VAL A 222 0.91 10.75 2.53
C VAL A 222 0.74 11.76 3.66
N ARG A 223 0.14 12.94 3.38
CA ARG A 223 0.03 14.01 4.37
C ARG A 223 -1.06 13.77 5.40
N ASP A 224 -2.26 13.44 4.95
CA ASP A 224 -3.36 13.02 5.85
C ASP A 224 -3.45 11.49 5.87
N THR A 225 -2.66 10.88 6.75
CA THR A 225 -2.61 9.42 6.92
C THR A 225 -3.91 8.87 7.49
N ARG A 226 -4.65 9.66 8.27
CA ARG A 226 -5.92 9.24 8.86
C ARG A 226 -7.02 9.14 7.80
N LEU A 227 -7.15 10.16 6.95
CA LEU A 227 -8.10 10.13 5.84
C LEU A 227 -7.73 9.04 4.83
N PHE A 228 -6.44 8.92 4.49
CA PHE A 228 -5.95 7.89 3.57
C PHE A 228 -6.23 6.47 4.08
N ARG A 229 -6.00 6.22 5.39
CA ARG A 229 -6.35 4.95 6.04
C ARG A 229 -7.84 4.65 5.94
N ALA A 230 -8.69 5.59 6.31
CA ALA A 230 -10.14 5.43 6.23
C ALA A 230 -10.62 5.18 4.79
N ALA A 231 -10.06 5.88 3.79
CA ALA A 231 -10.34 5.67 2.39
C ALA A 231 -9.90 4.27 1.92
N ALA A 232 -8.71 3.81 2.31
CA ALA A 232 -8.20 2.49 1.98
C ALA A 232 -9.05 1.35 2.58
N GLU A 233 -9.46 1.48 3.84
CA GLU A 233 -10.37 0.53 4.51
C GLU A 233 -11.71 0.45 3.79
N ARG A 234 -12.30 1.59 3.38
CA ARG A 234 -13.53 1.62 2.58
C ARG A 234 -13.34 1.04 1.18
N ALA A 235 -12.21 1.31 0.53
CA ALA A 235 -11.88 0.77 -0.78
C ALA A 235 -11.82 -0.76 -0.74
N LEU A 236 -11.14 -1.34 0.26
CA LEU A 236 -11.04 -2.77 0.47
C LEU A 236 -12.42 -3.41 0.72
N ALA A 237 -13.25 -2.79 1.56
CA ALA A 237 -14.62 -3.24 1.84
C ALA A 237 -15.53 -3.19 0.59
N LYS A 238 -15.29 -2.23 -0.32
CA LYS A 238 -16.00 -2.11 -1.61
C LYS A 238 -15.39 -2.96 -2.72
N ALA A 239 -14.39 -3.77 -2.42
CA ALA A 239 -13.62 -4.52 -3.41
C ALA A 239 -13.06 -3.63 -4.55
N LYS A 240 -12.63 -2.42 -4.21
CA LYS A 240 -11.99 -1.47 -5.12
C LYS A 240 -10.49 -1.41 -4.81
N PRO A 241 -9.61 -2.02 -5.62
CA PRO A 241 -8.18 -2.06 -5.32
C PRO A 241 -7.52 -0.69 -5.46
N ILE A 242 -6.57 -0.42 -4.55
CA ILE A 242 -5.64 0.71 -4.63
C ILE A 242 -4.26 0.15 -4.91
N VAL A 243 -3.67 0.48 -6.06
CA VAL A 243 -2.31 0.08 -6.47
C VAL A 243 -1.38 1.27 -6.24
N VAL A 244 -0.29 1.08 -5.48
CA VAL A 244 0.57 2.18 -5.03
C VAL A 244 2.01 1.97 -5.45
N LEU A 245 2.57 2.98 -6.10
CA LEU A 245 4.00 3.14 -6.31
C LEU A 245 4.50 4.28 -5.43
N LYS A 246 5.22 3.96 -4.33
CA LYS A 246 5.82 4.95 -3.45
C LYS A 246 7.31 5.11 -3.74
N VAL A 247 7.75 6.35 -3.87
CA VAL A 247 9.16 6.73 -3.98
C VAL A 247 9.74 7.17 -2.64
N GLY A 248 11.06 7.41 -2.56
CA GLY A 248 11.72 7.74 -1.30
C GLY A 248 12.04 6.50 -0.46
N ARG A 249 12.42 5.38 -1.11
CA ARG A 249 12.71 4.08 -0.44
C ARG A 249 14.15 3.97 0.05
N SER A 250 15.09 4.62 -0.62
CA SER A 250 16.50 4.64 -0.26
C SER A 250 16.87 5.96 0.42
N ASP A 251 17.95 5.97 1.20
CA ASP A 251 18.44 7.18 1.86
C ASP A 251 18.69 8.31 0.87
N ILE A 252 19.24 7.99 -0.30
CA ILE A 252 19.47 8.95 -1.37
C ILE A 252 18.15 9.51 -1.90
N ALA A 253 17.16 8.64 -2.13
CA ALA A 253 15.84 9.05 -2.61
C ALA A 253 15.07 9.84 -1.55
N THR A 254 15.22 9.51 -0.27
CA THR A 254 14.65 10.25 0.86
C THR A 254 15.22 11.67 0.94
N GLN A 255 16.54 11.84 0.82
CA GLN A 255 17.17 13.16 0.78
C GLN A 255 16.73 13.98 -0.43
N ALA A 256 16.64 13.36 -1.61
CA ALA A 256 16.17 14.02 -2.83
C ALA A 256 14.70 14.48 -2.69
N ALA A 257 13.82 13.64 -2.16
CA ALA A 257 12.41 13.96 -1.95
C ALA A 257 12.24 15.11 -0.92
N GLN A 258 12.98 15.08 0.18
CA GLN A 258 12.98 16.17 1.17
C GLN A 258 13.39 17.51 0.55
N SER A 259 14.42 17.49 -0.31
CA SER A 259 14.90 18.69 -1.01
C SER A 259 13.90 19.20 -2.04
N HIS A 260 13.11 18.32 -2.67
CA HIS A 260 12.18 18.67 -3.73
C HIS A 260 10.81 19.13 -3.19
N THR A 261 10.29 18.48 -2.15
CA THR A 261 8.93 18.74 -1.64
C THR A 261 8.89 19.49 -0.33
N GLY A 262 10.03 19.58 0.38
CA GLY A 262 10.11 20.13 1.74
C GLY A 262 9.30 19.31 2.76
N SER A 263 8.87 18.11 2.42
CA SER A 263 8.08 17.24 3.27
C SER A 263 8.93 16.14 3.89
N LEU A 264 8.62 15.76 5.13
CA LEU A 264 9.20 14.57 5.76
C LEU A 264 8.76 13.33 4.97
N VAL A 265 9.74 12.53 4.55
CA VAL A 265 9.50 11.21 3.96
C VAL A 265 9.49 10.22 5.12
N GLY A 266 8.35 9.56 5.34
CA GLY A 266 8.22 8.56 6.40
C GLY A 266 9.05 7.31 6.14
N ASP A 267 9.21 6.49 7.18
CA ASP A 267 9.91 5.20 7.13
C ASP A 267 9.24 4.26 6.12
N ASP A 268 10.01 3.80 5.13
CA ASP A 268 9.50 2.94 4.05
C ASP A 268 9.03 1.57 4.55
N SER A 269 9.62 1.05 5.63
CA SER A 269 9.21 -0.21 6.25
C SER A 269 7.85 -0.09 6.94
N VAL A 270 7.57 1.07 7.56
CA VAL A 270 6.25 1.37 8.11
C VAL A 270 5.22 1.46 7.00
N PHE A 271 5.52 2.15 5.90
CA PHE A 271 4.61 2.22 4.76
C PHE A 271 4.33 0.85 4.15
N ASP A 272 5.33 -0.05 4.08
CA ASP A 272 5.12 -1.43 3.63
C ASP A 272 4.16 -2.19 4.55
N GLY A 273 4.32 -2.06 5.87
CA GLY A 273 3.40 -2.59 6.87
C GLY A 273 1.97 -2.04 6.69
N VAL A 274 1.84 -0.73 6.44
CA VAL A 274 0.56 -0.07 6.13
C VAL A 274 -0.09 -0.67 4.89
N CYS A 275 0.67 -0.85 3.80
CA CYS A 275 0.16 -1.47 2.58
C CYS A 275 -0.39 -2.87 2.84
N ARG A 276 0.35 -3.70 3.56
CA ARG A 276 -0.08 -5.06 3.92
C ARG A 276 -1.33 -5.07 4.79
N GLN A 277 -1.42 -4.16 5.77
CA GLN A 277 -2.56 -4.08 6.68
C GLN A 277 -3.84 -3.59 6.00
N LEU A 278 -3.72 -2.60 5.12
CA LEU A 278 -4.87 -1.95 4.46
C LEU A 278 -5.24 -2.58 3.12
N GLY A 279 -4.55 -3.63 2.68
CA GLY A 279 -4.80 -4.25 1.38
C GLY A 279 -4.42 -3.37 0.20
N LEU A 280 -3.41 -2.52 0.35
CA LEU A 280 -2.87 -1.75 -0.75
C LEU A 280 -1.92 -2.63 -1.56
N VAL A 281 -2.05 -2.58 -2.88
CA VAL A 281 -1.17 -3.33 -3.80
C VAL A 281 0.07 -2.49 -4.07
N ARG A 282 1.16 -2.82 -3.39
CA ARG A 282 2.42 -2.09 -3.52
C ARG A 282 3.26 -2.64 -4.69
N VAL A 283 3.60 -1.78 -5.64
CA VAL A 283 4.37 -2.10 -6.86
C VAL A 283 5.72 -1.40 -6.89
N ARG A 284 6.59 -1.76 -7.86
CA ARG A 284 8.00 -1.35 -7.92
C ARG A 284 8.31 -0.39 -9.04
N SER A 285 7.48 -0.33 -10.10
CA SER A 285 7.70 0.50 -11.28
C SER A 285 6.39 1.07 -11.84
N ILE A 286 6.51 2.04 -12.74
CA ILE A 286 5.37 2.63 -13.45
C ILE A 286 4.66 1.57 -14.30
N GLU A 287 5.41 0.68 -14.95
CA GLU A 287 4.90 -0.41 -15.76
C GLU A 287 4.06 -1.37 -14.91
N GLU A 288 4.60 -1.78 -13.76
CA GLU A 288 3.85 -2.61 -12.81
C GLU A 288 2.59 -1.91 -12.31
N LEU A 289 2.66 -0.59 -12.02
CA LEU A 289 1.51 0.19 -11.56
C LEU A 289 0.36 0.14 -12.57
N VAL A 290 0.67 0.47 -13.83
CA VAL A 290 -0.35 0.54 -14.88
C VAL A 290 -0.89 -0.84 -15.24
N PHE A 291 -0.02 -1.83 -15.42
CA PHE A 291 -0.46 -3.17 -15.81
C PHE A 291 -1.15 -3.94 -14.69
N THR A 292 -0.72 -3.76 -13.43
CA THR A 292 -1.42 -4.36 -12.29
C THR A 292 -2.82 -3.74 -12.13
N ALA A 293 -2.94 -2.42 -12.30
CA ALA A 293 -4.25 -1.76 -12.30
C ALA A 293 -5.15 -2.28 -13.42
N ALA A 294 -4.60 -2.43 -14.65
CA ALA A 294 -5.34 -2.96 -15.79
C ALA A 294 -5.75 -4.43 -15.60
N LEU A 295 -4.91 -5.25 -14.97
CA LEU A 295 -5.23 -6.63 -14.64
C LEU A 295 -6.37 -6.69 -13.64
N LEU A 296 -6.29 -5.93 -12.54
CA LEU A 296 -7.32 -5.87 -11.50
C LEU A 296 -8.65 -5.33 -12.02
N GLU A 297 -8.62 -4.36 -12.95
CA GLU A 297 -9.83 -3.87 -13.64
C GLU A 297 -10.54 -5.00 -14.40
N LYS A 298 -9.77 -5.84 -15.11
CA LYS A 298 -10.32 -6.94 -15.94
C LYS A 298 -10.76 -8.14 -15.10
N THR A 299 -10.03 -8.47 -14.04
CA THR A 299 -10.29 -9.66 -13.23
C THR A 299 -11.25 -9.43 -12.05
N GLY A 300 -11.18 -8.24 -11.44
CA GLY A 300 -11.82 -8.01 -10.15
C GLY A 300 -11.25 -8.92 -9.06
N VAL A 301 -12.09 -9.27 -8.09
CA VAL A 301 -11.75 -10.22 -7.02
C VAL A 301 -11.63 -11.63 -7.59
N LEU A 302 -10.48 -12.27 -7.36
CA LEU A 302 -10.24 -13.65 -7.77
C LEU A 302 -10.83 -14.63 -6.76
N ALA A 303 -11.36 -15.75 -7.25
CA ALA A 303 -11.73 -16.89 -6.43
C ALA A 303 -10.49 -17.55 -5.80
N GLU A 304 -10.70 -18.42 -4.82
CA GLU A 304 -9.62 -19.29 -4.33
C GLU A 304 -9.19 -20.28 -5.40
N GLY A 305 -7.90 -20.46 -5.54
CA GLY A 305 -7.31 -21.34 -6.55
C GLY A 305 -5.95 -20.83 -6.99
N GLY A 306 -5.43 -21.42 -8.06
CA GLY A 306 -4.19 -21.02 -8.69
C GLY A 306 -4.37 -20.63 -10.14
N VAL A 307 -3.26 -20.38 -10.81
CA VAL A 307 -3.20 -19.98 -12.21
C VAL A 307 -2.90 -21.17 -13.09
N ALA A 308 -3.64 -21.32 -14.18
CA ALA A 308 -3.30 -22.22 -15.26
C ALA A 308 -2.84 -21.42 -16.48
N VAL A 309 -1.75 -21.83 -17.11
CA VAL A 309 -1.13 -21.15 -18.24
C VAL A 309 -1.22 -22.01 -19.48
N LEU A 310 -1.66 -21.40 -20.60
CA LEU A 310 -1.71 -22.03 -21.93
C LEU A 310 -0.85 -21.24 -22.90
N SER A 311 -0.02 -21.92 -23.67
CA SER A 311 0.82 -21.32 -24.72
C SER A 311 0.92 -22.26 -25.93
N SER A 312 1.22 -21.72 -27.09
CA SER A 312 1.61 -22.49 -28.28
C SER A 312 3.12 -22.77 -28.32
N SER A 313 3.85 -22.50 -27.24
CA SER A 313 5.30 -22.62 -27.15
C SER A 313 5.71 -23.20 -25.82
N GLY A 314 6.45 -24.33 -25.85
CA GLY A 314 6.99 -24.97 -24.67
C GLY A 314 7.91 -24.04 -23.88
N GLY A 315 8.80 -23.29 -24.54
CA GLY A 315 9.66 -22.32 -23.86
C GLY A 315 8.91 -21.22 -23.11
N MET A 316 7.72 -20.81 -23.57
CA MET A 316 6.90 -19.86 -22.84
C MET A 316 6.24 -20.51 -21.61
N GLY A 317 5.92 -21.81 -21.68
CA GLY A 317 5.46 -22.59 -20.54
C GLY A 317 6.54 -22.71 -19.46
N GLU A 318 7.78 -23.00 -19.86
CA GLU A 318 8.94 -23.06 -18.95
C GLU A 318 9.20 -21.72 -18.27
N LEU A 319 9.20 -20.61 -19.02
CA LEU A 319 9.32 -19.25 -18.48
C LEU A 319 8.17 -18.93 -17.50
N ALA A 320 6.94 -19.35 -17.81
CA ALA A 320 5.81 -19.16 -16.91
C ALA A 320 6.01 -19.87 -15.57
N ALA A 321 6.56 -21.09 -15.58
CA ALA A 321 6.86 -21.84 -14.37
C ALA A 321 7.95 -21.15 -13.53
N ASP A 322 9.03 -20.69 -14.18
CA ASP A 322 10.11 -19.98 -13.50
C ASP A 322 9.64 -18.66 -12.87
N TYR A 323 8.90 -17.84 -13.63
CA TYR A 323 8.36 -16.58 -13.11
C TYR A 323 7.34 -16.80 -11.99
N ALA A 324 6.48 -17.81 -12.11
CA ALA A 324 5.54 -18.16 -11.05
C ALA A 324 6.27 -18.59 -9.75
N GLN A 325 7.37 -19.34 -9.87
CA GLN A 325 8.19 -19.73 -8.72
C GLN A 325 8.87 -18.51 -8.08
N LEU A 326 9.45 -17.60 -8.86
CA LEU A 326 10.07 -16.37 -8.37
C LEU A 326 9.07 -15.50 -7.60
N GLU A 327 7.84 -15.41 -8.08
CA GLU A 327 6.77 -14.62 -7.46
C GLU A 327 5.96 -15.41 -6.42
N THR A 328 6.33 -16.66 -6.13
CA THR A 328 5.56 -17.56 -5.23
C THR A 328 4.09 -17.69 -5.63
N LEU A 329 3.80 -17.57 -6.93
CA LEU A 329 2.46 -17.72 -7.50
C LEU A 329 2.16 -19.20 -7.70
N ARG A 330 1.00 -19.65 -7.24
CA ARG A 330 0.61 -21.05 -7.32
C ARG A 330 0.18 -21.44 -8.75
N LEU A 331 0.93 -22.33 -9.39
CA LEU A 331 0.51 -23.09 -10.56
C LEU A 331 0.09 -24.50 -10.09
N PRO A 332 -1.21 -24.80 -9.93
CA PRO A 332 -1.65 -26.08 -9.39
C PRO A 332 -1.41 -27.21 -10.38
N ALA A 333 -1.13 -28.42 -9.86
CA ALA A 333 -1.30 -29.63 -10.63
C ALA A 333 -2.81 -29.76 -10.98
N LEU A 334 -3.10 -30.13 -12.24
CA LEU A 334 -4.46 -30.36 -12.69
C LEU A 334 -5.01 -31.66 -12.15
N SER A 335 -6.32 -31.73 -11.95
CA SER A 335 -7.01 -32.94 -11.52
C SER A 335 -6.91 -34.05 -12.57
N ASN A 336 -7.03 -35.30 -12.14
CA ASN A 336 -7.01 -36.46 -13.06
C ASN A 336 -8.12 -36.39 -14.11
N GLU A 337 -9.28 -35.81 -13.76
CA GLU A 337 -10.39 -35.59 -14.66
C GLU A 337 -10.00 -34.59 -15.76
N THR A 338 -9.43 -33.45 -15.39
CA THR A 338 -8.94 -32.45 -16.35
C THR A 338 -7.83 -33.02 -17.24
N LEU A 339 -6.84 -33.74 -16.63
CA LEU A 339 -5.78 -34.37 -17.40
C LEU A 339 -6.31 -35.41 -18.41
N SER A 340 -7.35 -36.15 -18.06
CA SER A 340 -7.98 -37.13 -18.97
C SER A 340 -8.69 -36.43 -20.11
N ALA A 341 -9.48 -35.38 -19.81
CA ALA A 341 -10.15 -34.58 -20.84
C ALA A 341 -9.11 -33.92 -21.79
N LEU A 342 -8.01 -33.42 -21.28
CA LEU A 342 -6.95 -32.85 -22.11
C LEU A 342 -6.28 -33.91 -23.01
N ARG A 343 -6.08 -35.17 -22.56
CA ARG A 343 -5.53 -36.25 -23.39
C ARG A 343 -6.40 -36.58 -24.60
N GLU A 344 -7.73 -36.45 -24.46
CA GLU A 344 -8.65 -36.66 -25.56
C GLU A 344 -8.66 -35.53 -26.58
N ILE A 345 -8.29 -34.30 -26.13
CA ILE A 345 -8.26 -33.07 -26.94
C ILE A 345 -6.93 -32.88 -27.66
N LEU A 346 -5.81 -33.16 -26.95
CA LEU A 346 -4.48 -32.86 -27.40
C LEU A 346 -3.94 -33.86 -28.43
N PRO A 347 -3.07 -33.43 -29.36
CA PRO A 347 -2.38 -34.34 -30.23
C PRO A 347 -1.43 -35.25 -29.44
N PRO A 348 -1.09 -36.47 -29.99
CA PRO A 348 -0.28 -37.45 -29.24
C PRO A 348 1.08 -36.98 -28.72
N MET A 349 1.65 -35.93 -29.36
CA MET A 349 2.94 -35.35 -28.96
C MET A 349 2.85 -34.36 -27.80
N ALA A 350 1.66 -33.86 -27.47
CA ALA A 350 1.49 -32.89 -26.41
C ALA A 350 1.21 -33.60 -25.07
N THR A 351 1.82 -33.07 -24.00
CA THR A 351 1.66 -33.63 -22.66
C THR A 351 0.71 -32.73 -21.84
N PRO A 352 -0.40 -33.29 -21.30
CA PRO A 352 -1.28 -32.56 -20.42
C PRO A 352 -0.56 -32.17 -19.13
N ALA A 353 -0.42 -30.88 -18.89
CA ALA A 353 0.25 -30.32 -17.71
C ALA A 353 -0.26 -28.89 -17.44
N ASN A 354 0.23 -28.29 -16.36
CA ASN A 354 0.16 -26.86 -16.12
C ASN A 354 1.56 -26.34 -15.79
N PRO A 355 2.19 -25.49 -16.60
CA PRO A 355 1.71 -24.87 -17.84
C PRO A 355 1.44 -25.88 -18.97
N LEU A 356 0.46 -25.57 -19.84
CA LEU A 356 0.09 -26.41 -21.00
C LEU A 356 0.70 -25.87 -22.28
N ASP A 357 1.52 -26.68 -22.94
CA ASP A 357 2.02 -26.42 -24.29
C ASP A 357 1.10 -27.06 -25.32
N LEU A 358 0.40 -26.23 -26.11
CA LEU A 358 -0.45 -26.67 -27.21
C LEU A 358 0.34 -27.04 -28.46
N THR A 359 1.64 -26.80 -28.46
CA THR A 359 2.57 -27.02 -29.57
C THR A 359 2.21 -26.27 -30.87
N GLY A 360 2.89 -26.52 -31.95
CA GLY A 360 2.53 -26.02 -33.30
C GLY A 360 1.21 -26.58 -33.85
N ALA A 361 0.56 -27.51 -33.17
CA ALA A 361 -0.72 -28.10 -33.62
C ALA A 361 -1.82 -27.06 -33.78
N VAL A 362 -1.79 -25.98 -33.02
CA VAL A 362 -2.75 -24.87 -33.11
C VAL A 362 -2.79 -24.21 -34.50
N VAL A 363 -1.72 -24.30 -35.30
CA VAL A 363 -1.69 -23.74 -36.65
C VAL A 363 -2.72 -24.41 -37.56
N ASN A 364 -2.95 -25.70 -37.35
CA ASN A 364 -3.91 -26.49 -38.12
C ASN A 364 -5.29 -26.58 -37.49
N ASP A 365 -5.39 -26.26 -36.20
CA ASP A 365 -6.65 -26.34 -35.44
C ASP A 365 -6.71 -25.23 -34.37
N TRP A 366 -7.16 -24.05 -34.76
CA TRP A 366 -7.31 -22.91 -33.83
C TRP A 366 -8.27 -23.19 -32.67
N ALA A 367 -9.27 -24.04 -32.90
CA ALA A 367 -10.25 -24.39 -31.86
C ALA A 367 -9.63 -25.19 -30.69
N LEU A 368 -8.38 -25.67 -30.86
CA LEU A 368 -7.65 -26.36 -29.81
C LEU A 368 -7.48 -25.48 -28.55
N PHE A 369 -7.23 -24.18 -28.74
CA PHE A 369 -7.20 -23.22 -27.63
C PHE A 369 -8.48 -23.26 -26.82
N THR A 370 -9.61 -23.08 -27.47
CA THR A 370 -10.92 -23.00 -26.79
C THR A 370 -11.27 -24.29 -26.09
N ARG A 371 -11.04 -25.45 -26.74
CA ARG A 371 -11.30 -26.76 -26.12
C ARG A 371 -10.45 -27.01 -24.88
N CYS A 372 -9.16 -26.65 -24.92
CA CYS A 372 -8.29 -26.77 -23.76
C CYS A 372 -8.68 -25.80 -22.64
N MET A 373 -9.03 -24.55 -22.98
CA MET A 373 -9.55 -23.58 -22.00
C MET A 373 -10.83 -24.10 -21.33
N ASP A 374 -11.77 -24.70 -22.10
CA ASP A 374 -13.00 -25.28 -21.57
C ASP A 374 -12.74 -26.44 -20.60
N ALA A 375 -11.74 -27.27 -20.88
CA ALA A 375 -11.35 -28.33 -19.95
C ALA A 375 -10.71 -27.77 -18.66
N MET A 376 -9.79 -26.80 -18.81
CA MET A 376 -9.03 -26.27 -17.68
C MET A 376 -9.84 -25.33 -16.77
N GLN A 377 -10.84 -24.58 -17.29
CA GLN A 377 -11.67 -23.73 -16.43
C GLN A 377 -12.52 -24.53 -15.42
N ARG A 378 -12.79 -25.80 -15.72
CA ARG A 378 -13.58 -26.69 -14.84
C ARG A 378 -12.76 -27.29 -13.71
N ASP A 379 -11.42 -27.19 -13.79
CA ASP A 379 -10.55 -27.74 -12.75
C ASP A 379 -10.76 -27.00 -11.42
N PRO A 380 -11.05 -27.73 -10.33
CA PRO A 380 -11.32 -27.12 -9.03
C PRO A 380 -10.15 -26.32 -8.45
N ALA A 381 -8.93 -26.59 -8.88
CA ALA A 381 -7.74 -25.91 -8.40
C ALA A 381 -7.43 -24.62 -9.18
N VAL A 382 -8.12 -24.35 -10.30
CA VAL A 382 -7.85 -23.23 -11.20
C VAL A 382 -8.84 -22.08 -10.94
N SER A 383 -8.32 -20.89 -10.66
CA SER A 383 -9.11 -19.66 -10.53
C SER A 383 -8.88 -18.67 -11.66
N VAL A 384 -7.72 -18.77 -12.34
CA VAL A 384 -7.37 -17.91 -13.49
C VAL A 384 -6.74 -18.74 -14.59
N LEU A 385 -7.19 -18.51 -15.84
CA LEU A 385 -6.53 -19.00 -17.04
C LEU A 385 -5.72 -17.87 -17.69
N VAL A 386 -4.47 -18.11 -18.00
CA VAL A 386 -3.59 -17.18 -18.73
C VAL A 386 -3.30 -17.79 -20.08
N CYS A 387 -3.80 -17.16 -21.15
CA CYS A 387 -3.47 -17.52 -22.53
C CYS A 387 -2.33 -16.61 -23.00
N VAL A 388 -1.19 -17.19 -23.31
CA VAL A 388 -0.04 -16.44 -23.84
C VAL A 388 -0.17 -16.36 -25.36
N ALA A 389 -0.53 -15.16 -25.85
CA ALA A 389 -0.73 -14.93 -27.28
C ALA A 389 -0.46 -13.47 -27.63
N ASP A 390 0.18 -13.26 -28.77
CA ASP A 390 0.43 -11.92 -29.31
C ASP A 390 -0.72 -11.44 -30.20
N VAL A 391 -0.94 -10.14 -30.22
CA VAL A 391 -1.83 -9.49 -31.19
C VAL A 391 -1.04 -9.01 -32.41
N PRO A 392 -1.64 -8.98 -33.61
CA PRO A 392 -0.99 -8.46 -34.80
C PRO A 392 -0.69 -6.97 -34.62
N THR A 393 0.51 -6.55 -35.08
CA THR A 393 0.91 -5.15 -35.16
C THR A 393 0.93 -4.69 -36.62
N ALA A 394 0.88 -3.38 -36.84
CA ALA A 394 0.90 -2.82 -38.19
C ALA A 394 2.14 -3.24 -39.01
N ASN A 395 3.25 -3.56 -38.34
CA ASN A 395 4.54 -3.90 -38.95
C ASN A 395 4.82 -5.41 -39.03
N ASN A 396 3.90 -6.27 -38.55
CA ASN A 396 4.12 -7.71 -38.50
C ASN A 396 3.17 -8.43 -39.45
N ASN A 397 3.45 -8.36 -40.75
CA ASN A 397 2.61 -8.94 -41.80
C ASN A 397 2.71 -10.47 -41.87
N ASP A 398 3.89 -11.08 -41.56
CA ASP A 398 4.12 -12.50 -41.75
C ASP A 398 3.39 -13.38 -40.73
N TRP A 399 3.25 -12.90 -39.50
CA TRP A 399 2.58 -13.61 -38.40
C TRP A 399 1.13 -13.15 -38.12
N ALA A 400 0.64 -12.14 -38.86
CA ALA A 400 -0.68 -11.60 -38.66
C ALA A 400 -1.81 -12.65 -38.77
N PRO A 401 -1.79 -13.58 -39.80
CA PRO A 401 -2.84 -14.60 -39.87
C PRO A 401 -2.86 -15.55 -38.67
N PHE A 402 -1.67 -15.92 -38.17
CA PHE A 402 -1.55 -16.77 -36.97
C PHE A 402 -2.12 -16.06 -35.75
N ALA A 403 -1.71 -14.82 -35.46
CA ALA A 403 -2.18 -14.03 -34.33
C ALA A 403 -3.69 -13.79 -34.41
N VAL A 404 -4.24 -13.44 -35.58
CA VAL A 404 -5.68 -13.24 -35.75
C VAL A 404 -6.46 -14.54 -35.51
N GLY A 405 -6.02 -15.67 -36.08
CA GLY A 405 -6.67 -16.97 -35.90
C GLY A 405 -6.71 -17.39 -34.42
N THR A 406 -5.58 -17.21 -33.72
CA THR A 406 -5.50 -17.48 -32.27
C THR A 406 -6.47 -16.60 -31.49
N LEU A 407 -6.50 -15.29 -31.73
CA LEU A 407 -7.38 -14.36 -31.01
C LEU A 407 -8.85 -14.65 -31.28
N GLN A 408 -9.23 -14.95 -32.53
CA GLN A 408 -10.59 -15.31 -32.89
C GLN A 408 -11.03 -16.61 -32.20
N ALA A 409 -10.14 -17.61 -32.13
CA ALA A 409 -10.41 -18.84 -31.40
C ALA A 409 -10.61 -18.61 -29.90
N ILE A 410 -9.72 -17.84 -29.26
CA ILE A 410 -9.85 -17.46 -27.85
C ILE A 410 -11.13 -16.65 -27.63
N GLY A 411 -11.51 -15.78 -28.56
CA GLY A 411 -12.76 -15.01 -28.50
C GLY A 411 -14.04 -15.85 -28.54
N GLN A 412 -13.97 -17.09 -29.00
CA GLN A 412 -15.09 -18.03 -28.96
C GLN A 412 -15.25 -18.71 -27.60
N PHE A 413 -14.26 -18.63 -26.73
CA PHE A 413 -14.31 -19.18 -25.37
C PHE A 413 -15.46 -18.57 -24.55
N LYS A 414 -16.20 -19.44 -23.88
CA LYS A 414 -17.31 -19.02 -23.01
C LYS A 414 -16.95 -19.32 -21.55
N PRO A 415 -16.57 -18.31 -20.77
CA PRO A 415 -16.26 -18.53 -19.36
C PRO A 415 -17.52 -18.99 -18.60
N ASP A 416 -17.39 -20.01 -17.76
CA ASP A 416 -18.45 -20.52 -16.89
C ASP A 416 -18.65 -19.65 -15.62
N GLY A 417 -17.86 -18.59 -15.48
CA GLY A 417 -17.94 -17.61 -14.39
C GLY A 417 -17.14 -17.96 -13.14
N ARG A 418 -16.59 -19.17 -13.04
CA ARG A 418 -15.79 -19.60 -11.91
C ARG A 418 -14.33 -19.15 -12.06
N ALA A 419 -13.67 -19.53 -13.14
CA ALA A 419 -12.34 -19.08 -13.47
C ALA A 419 -12.38 -17.79 -14.29
N ARG A 420 -11.52 -16.83 -13.95
CA ARG A 420 -11.25 -15.69 -14.82
C ARG A 420 -10.28 -16.09 -15.92
N TYR A 421 -10.28 -15.38 -17.06
CA TYR A 421 -9.22 -15.58 -18.03
C TYR A 421 -8.62 -14.26 -18.50
N LEU A 422 -7.39 -14.32 -18.93
CA LEU A 422 -6.60 -13.21 -19.48
C LEU A 422 -5.84 -13.68 -20.72
N VAL A 423 -5.69 -12.81 -21.69
CA VAL A 423 -4.77 -13.00 -22.79
C VAL A 423 -3.62 -12.02 -22.61
N VAL A 424 -2.40 -12.53 -22.52
CA VAL A 424 -1.20 -11.74 -22.29
C VAL A 424 -0.19 -11.89 -23.43
N SER A 425 0.50 -10.81 -23.76
CA SER A 425 1.57 -10.86 -24.74
C SER A 425 2.79 -11.64 -24.23
N ASN A 426 3.61 -12.20 -25.14
CA ASN A 426 4.86 -12.86 -24.77
C ASN A 426 5.84 -11.91 -24.08
N ALA A 427 5.93 -10.68 -24.57
CA ALA A 427 6.76 -9.60 -24.00
C ALA A 427 5.97 -8.29 -23.97
N VAL A 428 6.45 -7.30 -23.21
CA VAL A 428 5.86 -5.94 -23.21
C VAL A 428 5.92 -5.37 -24.61
N LYS A 429 4.79 -4.88 -25.11
CA LYS A 429 4.70 -4.28 -26.44
C LYS A 429 3.63 -3.20 -26.53
N ALA A 430 3.84 -2.25 -27.44
CA ALA A 430 2.83 -1.25 -27.74
C ALA A 430 1.63 -1.87 -28.48
N VAL A 431 0.46 -1.31 -28.24
CA VAL A 431 -0.80 -1.70 -28.90
C VAL A 431 -1.15 -0.66 -29.96
N SER A 432 -1.04 -1.05 -31.24
CA SER A 432 -1.43 -0.23 -32.37
C SER A 432 -2.95 -0.12 -32.51
N ASP A 433 -3.44 0.80 -33.35
CA ASP A 433 -4.88 0.90 -33.64
C ASP A 433 -5.42 -0.40 -34.21
N LYS A 434 -4.66 -1.05 -35.12
CA LYS A 434 -5.01 -2.37 -35.66
C LYS A 434 -5.07 -3.44 -34.57
N SER A 435 -4.12 -3.44 -33.64
CA SER A 435 -4.13 -4.39 -32.51
C SER A 435 -5.37 -4.20 -31.66
N ARG A 436 -5.76 -2.94 -31.35
CA ARG A 436 -6.98 -2.62 -30.61
C ARG A 436 -8.23 -3.13 -31.33
N GLU A 437 -8.32 -2.84 -32.63
CA GLU A 437 -9.44 -3.29 -33.45
C GLU A 437 -9.62 -4.83 -33.41
N GLU A 438 -8.54 -5.59 -33.51
CA GLU A 438 -8.60 -7.05 -33.45
C GLU A 438 -8.97 -7.57 -32.05
N VAL A 439 -8.44 -6.95 -30.99
CA VAL A 439 -8.79 -7.27 -29.60
C VAL A 439 -10.28 -6.98 -29.31
N GLU A 440 -10.78 -5.82 -29.79
CA GLU A 440 -12.18 -5.44 -29.65
C GLU A 440 -13.10 -6.38 -30.43
N LYS A 441 -12.76 -6.74 -31.66
CA LYS A 441 -13.51 -7.72 -32.46
C LYS A 441 -13.59 -9.09 -31.76
N ALA A 442 -12.48 -9.54 -31.18
CA ALA A 442 -12.41 -10.80 -30.46
C ALA A 442 -13.05 -10.72 -29.06
N GLN A 443 -13.33 -9.54 -28.53
CA GLN A 443 -13.88 -9.31 -27.18
C GLN A 443 -13.09 -10.01 -26.06
N ILE A 444 -11.77 -10.04 -26.15
CA ILE A 444 -10.89 -10.71 -25.20
C ILE A 444 -10.27 -9.75 -24.18
N PRO A 445 -10.04 -10.19 -22.93
CA PRO A 445 -9.34 -9.40 -21.91
C PRO A 445 -7.82 -9.42 -22.14
N TYR A 446 -7.34 -8.67 -23.15
CA TYR A 446 -5.95 -8.62 -23.54
C TYR A 446 -5.14 -7.63 -22.70
N LEU A 447 -3.90 -8.00 -22.37
CA LEU A 447 -2.89 -7.16 -21.72
C LEU A 447 -1.53 -7.29 -22.44
N ALA A 448 -1.00 -6.18 -22.91
CA ALA A 448 0.29 -6.12 -23.62
C ALA A 448 1.51 -6.04 -22.66
N CYS A 449 1.41 -6.69 -21.49
CA CYS A 449 2.32 -6.51 -20.36
C CYS A 449 3.50 -7.50 -20.33
N GLY A 450 3.51 -8.48 -21.23
CA GLY A 450 4.47 -9.58 -21.13
C GLY A 450 4.18 -10.52 -19.96
N LEU A 451 4.73 -11.74 -20.05
CA LEU A 451 4.42 -12.82 -19.12
C LEU A 451 4.95 -12.55 -17.70
N ASP A 452 6.15 -11.98 -17.57
CA ASP A 452 6.75 -11.67 -16.26
C ASP A 452 5.87 -10.71 -15.43
N ILE A 453 5.50 -9.56 -16.00
CA ILE A 453 4.65 -8.58 -15.31
C ILE A 453 3.25 -9.16 -15.08
N ALA A 454 2.71 -9.95 -16.00
CA ALA A 454 1.39 -10.57 -15.84
C ALA A 454 1.34 -11.50 -14.62
N LEU A 455 2.33 -12.39 -14.46
CA LEU A 455 2.35 -13.33 -13.34
C LEU A 455 2.60 -12.62 -12.00
N ARG A 456 3.47 -11.59 -11.98
CA ARG A 456 3.66 -10.75 -10.80
C ARG A 456 2.36 -10.00 -10.42
N ALA A 457 1.69 -9.41 -11.39
CA ALA A 457 0.41 -8.73 -11.17
C ALA A 457 -0.69 -9.70 -10.68
N LEU A 458 -0.70 -10.95 -11.18
CA LEU A 458 -1.58 -12.00 -10.69
C LEU A 458 -1.31 -12.39 -9.25
N ARG A 459 -0.04 -12.46 -8.83
CA ARG A 459 0.31 -12.66 -7.42
C ARG A 459 -0.25 -11.52 -6.57
N TYR A 460 -0.05 -10.26 -6.96
CA TYR A 460 -0.63 -9.11 -6.27
C TYR A 460 -2.17 -9.20 -6.22
N ALA A 461 -2.81 -9.56 -7.33
CA ALA A 461 -4.26 -9.69 -7.40
C ALA A 461 -4.79 -10.83 -6.50
N ALA A 462 -4.07 -11.95 -6.41
CA ALA A 462 -4.43 -13.07 -5.54
C ALA A 462 -4.33 -12.69 -4.05
N ASP A 463 -3.25 -12.00 -3.66
CA ASP A 463 -3.05 -11.52 -2.29
C ASP A 463 -4.12 -10.50 -1.90
N TRP A 464 -4.36 -9.50 -2.76
CA TRP A 464 -5.41 -8.50 -2.54
C TRP A 464 -6.79 -9.14 -2.47
N SER A 465 -7.09 -10.09 -3.35
CA SER A 465 -8.40 -10.77 -3.39
C SER A 465 -8.67 -11.56 -2.11
N ARG A 466 -7.62 -12.19 -1.53
CA ARG A 466 -7.71 -12.89 -0.24
C ARG A 466 -8.11 -11.91 0.86
N MET A 467 -7.46 -10.75 0.93
CA MET A 467 -7.77 -9.71 1.90
C MET A 467 -9.17 -9.12 1.70
N SER A 468 -9.57 -8.86 0.47
CA SER A 468 -10.89 -8.31 0.14
C SER A 468 -12.02 -9.28 0.53
N ARG A 469 -11.85 -10.59 0.33
CA ARG A 469 -12.82 -11.59 0.78
C ARG A 469 -12.92 -11.65 2.30
N SER A 470 -11.80 -11.54 3.01
CA SER A 470 -11.76 -11.52 4.49
C SER A 470 -12.34 -10.23 5.08
N ALA A 471 -12.25 -9.11 4.38
CA ALA A 471 -12.77 -7.81 4.82
C ALA A 471 -14.32 -7.76 4.80
N GLY A 472 -14.97 -8.59 3.98
CA GLY A 472 -16.43 -8.73 3.96
C GLY A 472 -17.02 -9.53 5.14
N GLY A 473 -16.19 -10.29 5.88
CA GLY A 473 -16.53 -10.91 7.15
C GLY A 473 -15.96 -10.04 8.27
N GLU A 474 -16.83 -9.51 9.14
CA GLU A 474 -16.55 -8.70 10.32
C GLU A 474 -15.06 -8.51 10.68
N ARG A 475 -14.37 -7.57 10.03
CA ARG A 475 -13.36 -6.78 10.71
C ARG A 475 -14.14 -5.86 11.65
N ALA A 476 -14.74 -6.44 12.71
CA ALA A 476 -15.26 -5.66 13.80
C ALA A 476 -14.09 -4.77 14.23
N ALA A 477 -14.22 -3.47 14.00
CA ALA A 477 -13.30 -2.50 14.55
C ALA A 477 -13.22 -2.88 16.03
N ARG A 478 -12.09 -3.49 16.45
CA ARG A 478 -11.87 -3.73 17.89
C ARG A 478 -11.97 -2.36 18.51
N ALA A 479 -13.11 -2.11 19.14
CA ALA A 479 -13.30 -0.88 19.90
C ALA A 479 -12.04 -0.79 20.75
N LEU A 480 -11.30 0.30 20.58
CA LEU A 480 -10.22 0.63 21.52
C LEU A 480 -10.77 0.31 22.88
N PRO A 481 -10.11 -0.51 23.72
CA PRO A 481 -10.51 -0.67 25.11
C PRO A 481 -10.74 0.76 25.56
N GLY A 482 -12.01 1.10 25.90
CA GLY A 482 -12.44 2.49 25.97
C GLY A 482 -11.36 3.24 26.67
N ALA A 483 -10.90 4.32 26.07
CA ALA A 483 -9.83 5.14 26.61
C ALA A 483 -10.24 5.57 28.03
N ALA A 484 -10.12 4.64 28.97
CA ALA A 484 -9.88 4.95 30.34
C ALA A 484 -8.51 5.63 30.29
N SER A 485 -8.57 6.93 29.93
CA SER A 485 -7.48 7.85 30.16
C SER A 485 -6.95 7.50 31.54
N THR A 486 -5.80 6.83 31.57
CA THR A 486 -4.98 6.72 32.78
C THR A 486 -4.31 8.08 33.02
N ALA A 487 -5.05 9.17 32.78
CA ALA A 487 -4.69 10.49 33.26
C ALA A 487 -4.63 10.40 34.77
N GLY A 488 -3.47 10.05 35.33
CA GLY A 488 -3.21 9.88 36.75
C GLY A 488 -2.73 8.49 37.20
N ALA A 489 -2.58 7.48 36.31
CA ALA A 489 -1.88 6.25 36.64
C ALA A 489 -0.36 6.49 36.55
N ASP A 490 0.41 6.04 37.56
CA ASP A 490 1.87 6.09 37.54
C ASP A 490 2.36 5.34 36.31
N LEU A 491 3.05 6.06 35.39
CA LEU A 491 3.67 5.48 34.22
C LEU A 491 4.81 4.53 34.67
N PRO A 492 4.92 3.31 34.12
CA PRO A 492 6.00 2.40 34.49
C PRO A 492 7.36 2.99 34.12
N GLN A 493 8.25 3.11 35.09
CA GLN A 493 9.57 3.74 34.96
C GLN A 493 10.72 2.72 34.97
N SER A 494 10.42 1.45 35.20
CA SER A 494 11.41 0.37 35.31
C SER A 494 10.91 -0.89 34.61
N GLU A 495 11.83 -1.83 34.31
CA GLU A 495 11.50 -3.16 33.75
C GLU A 495 10.37 -3.84 34.54
N ARG A 496 10.55 -3.92 35.88
CA ARG A 496 9.56 -4.57 36.73
C ARG A 496 8.18 -3.93 36.66
N GLU A 497 8.14 -2.60 36.70
CA GLU A 497 6.87 -1.87 36.60
C GLU A 497 6.23 -2.05 35.21
N THR A 498 7.05 -2.12 34.14
CA THR A 498 6.57 -2.37 32.79
C THR A 498 6.01 -3.79 32.66
N VAL A 499 6.69 -4.81 33.21
CA VAL A 499 6.19 -6.18 33.25
C VAL A 499 4.89 -6.29 34.07
N ASP A 500 4.82 -5.66 35.26
CA ASP A 500 3.61 -5.61 36.07
C ASP A 500 2.46 -4.87 35.35
N TYR A 501 2.78 -3.83 34.59
CA TYR A 501 1.83 -3.10 33.75
C TYR A 501 1.27 -4.01 32.65
N LEU A 502 2.11 -4.69 31.88
CA LEU A 502 1.71 -5.62 30.82
C LEU A 502 0.83 -6.75 31.36
N LYS A 503 1.11 -7.25 32.57
CA LYS A 503 0.30 -8.27 33.23
C LYS A 503 -1.16 -7.82 33.45
N ARG A 504 -1.41 -6.52 33.72
CA ARG A 504 -2.77 -5.99 33.87
C ARG A 504 -3.56 -6.05 32.56
N PHE A 505 -2.89 -6.02 31.42
CA PHE A 505 -3.51 -6.22 30.10
C PHE A 505 -3.64 -7.71 29.70
N GLY A 506 -3.24 -8.63 30.62
CA GLY A 506 -3.32 -10.07 30.39
C GLY A 506 -2.21 -10.60 29.49
N VAL A 507 -1.11 -9.86 29.30
CA VAL A 507 0.10 -10.37 28.65
C VAL A 507 0.72 -11.41 29.58
N PRO A 508 1.01 -12.63 29.08
CA PRO A 508 1.73 -13.60 29.90
C PRO A 508 3.17 -13.15 30.14
N VAL A 509 3.54 -13.08 31.39
CA VAL A 509 4.87 -12.60 31.83
C VAL A 509 5.55 -13.64 32.72
N VAL A 510 6.87 -13.70 32.69
CA VAL A 510 7.63 -14.55 33.58
C VAL A 510 7.41 -14.13 35.06
N PRO A 511 7.22 -15.05 36.00
CA PRO A 511 7.16 -14.70 37.41
C PRO A 511 8.44 -13.97 37.86
N GLN A 512 8.26 -12.86 38.58
CA GLN A 512 9.38 -12.03 39.06
C GLN A 512 9.19 -11.70 40.54
N VAL A 513 10.27 -11.75 41.31
CA VAL A 513 10.31 -11.31 42.71
C VAL A 513 11.44 -10.31 42.90
N LEU A 514 11.13 -9.12 43.41
CA LEU A 514 12.13 -8.15 43.83
C LEU A 514 12.72 -8.57 45.17
N ALA A 515 14.00 -8.77 45.25
CA ALA A 515 14.77 -9.01 46.45
C ALA A 515 15.61 -7.77 46.80
N THR A 516 15.43 -7.22 47.97
CA THR A 516 16.19 -6.06 48.46
C THR A 516 17.43 -6.47 49.22
N ASP A 517 17.52 -7.72 49.58
CA ASP A 517 18.70 -8.33 50.21
C ASP A 517 18.94 -9.79 49.73
N ALA A 518 20.10 -10.32 50.02
CA ALA A 518 20.51 -11.65 49.59
C ALA A 518 19.63 -12.78 50.16
N LYS A 519 19.10 -12.62 51.36
CA LYS A 519 18.23 -13.64 51.97
C LYS A 519 16.89 -13.73 51.25
N GLN A 520 16.32 -12.57 50.87
CA GLN A 520 15.09 -12.54 50.06
C GLN A 520 15.34 -13.17 48.70
N ALA A 521 16.51 -12.92 48.05
CA ALA A 521 16.86 -13.53 46.80
C ALA A 521 16.94 -15.06 46.88
N VAL A 522 17.56 -15.60 47.93
CA VAL A 522 17.63 -17.03 48.19
C VAL A 522 16.23 -17.61 48.46
N ALA A 523 15.39 -16.95 49.26
CA ALA A 523 14.03 -17.42 49.50
C ALA A 523 13.19 -17.44 48.20
N ALA A 524 13.24 -16.42 47.40
CA ALA A 524 12.58 -16.35 46.09
C ALA A 524 13.08 -17.43 45.11
N ALA A 525 14.37 -17.70 45.10
CA ALA A 525 14.97 -18.78 44.27
C ALA A 525 14.51 -20.18 44.67
N ARG A 526 14.36 -20.45 46.00
CA ARG A 526 13.82 -21.73 46.50
C ARG A 526 12.37 -21.95 46.04
N ASP A 527 11.53 -20.89 46.13
CA ASP A 527 10.11 -20.98 45.72
C ASP A 527 9.93 -21.24 44.22
N MET A 528 10.90 -20.88 43.40
CA MET A 528 10.86 -21.09 41.93
C MET A 528 11.22 -22.53 41.51
N ASN A 529 11.64 -23.38 42.40
CA ASN A 529 11.90 -24.82 42.17
C ASN A 529 12.73 -25.12 40.90
N GLY A 530 13.84 -24.43 40.71
CA GLY A 530 14.73 -24.66 39.54
C GLY A 530 15.83 -23.62 39.42
N PRO A 531 16.57 -23.64 38.30
CA PRO A 531 17.55 -22.59 38.03
C PRO A 531 16.89 -21.23 37.92
N VAL A 532 17.55 -20.21 38.43
CA VAL A 532 17.03 -18.81 38.39
C VAL A 532 18.00 -17.88 37.64
N VAL A 533 17.44 -16.75 37.27
CA VAL A 533 18.14 -15.58 36.72
C VAL A 533 18.02 -14.47 37.75
N LEU A 534 19.13 -13.79 38.01
CA LEU A 534 19.18 -12.57 38.80
C LEU A 534 19.53 -11.40 37.89
N LYS A 535 18.71 -10.32 37.97
CA LYS A 535 18.92 -9.08 37.23
C LYS A 535 18.88 -7.90 38.18
N ILE A 536 19.78 -6.89 37.99
CA ILE A 536 19.70 -5.64 38.74
C ILE A 536 18.36 -4.93 38.50
N ALA A 537 17.72 -4.46 39.58
CA ALA A 537 16.55 -3.61 39.53
C ALA A 537 16.96 -2.15 39.74
N SER A 538 16.90 -1.36 38.69
CA SER A 538 17.21 0.08 38.71
C SER A 538 16.47 0.80 37.60
N PRO A 539 15.83 1.94 37.85
CA PRO A 539 15.26 2.78 36.79
C PRO A 539 16.33 3.49 35.97
N ASP A 540 17.56 3.63 36.50
CA ASP A 540 18.65 4.40 35.90
C ASP A 540 19.59 3.51 35.04
N ILE A 541 19.41 2.16 35.07
CA ILE A 541 20.25 1.18 34.34
C ILE A 541 19.41 0.46 33.29
N ALA A 542 19.44 0.97 32.04
CA ALA A 542 18.72 0.37 30.92
C ALA A 542 19.45 -0.88 30.37
N HIS A 543 20.77 -0.84 30.25
CA HIS A 543 21.60 -1.93 29.69
C HIS A 543 22.29 -2.74 30.78
N LYS A 544 21.54 -3.62 31.44
CA LYS A 544 21.97 -4.36 32.62
C LYS A 544 23.19 -5.25 32.39
N THR A 545 23.29 -5.86 31.21
CA THR A 545 24.40 -6.78 30.84
C THR A 545 25.74 -6.05 30.78
N GLU A 546 25.78 -4.81 30.32
CA GLU A 546 27.00 -4.01 30.19
C GLU A 546 27.63 -3.64 31.54
N VAL A 547 26.80 -3.50 32.57
CA VAL A 547 27.23 -3.20 33.94
C VAL A 547 27.42 -4.45 34.81
N GLY A 548 27.39 -5.65 34.21
CA GLY A 548 27.48 -6.91 34.96
C GLY A 548 26.24 -7.20 35.83
N GLY A 549 25.13 -6.54 35.52
CA GLY A 549 23.87 -6.59 36.27
C GLY A 549 22.98 -7.82 36.02
N VAL A 550 23.45 -8.85 35.26
CA VAL A 550 22.69 -10.05 34.96
C VAL A 550 23.54 -11.31 35.23
N VAL A 551 22.96 -12.30 35.93
CA VAL A 551 23.57 -13.61 36.12
C VAL A 551 22.53 -14.68 35.86
N LEU A 552 22.89 -15.58 34.94
CA LEU A 552 22.01 -16.63 34.44
C LEU A 552 22.34 -18.00 35.08
N ASN A 553 21.35 -18.89 35.05
CA ASN A 553 21.48 -20.31 35.38
C ASN A 553 22.02 -20.58 36.78
N LEU A 554 21.56 -19.83 37.77
CA LEU A 554 21.96 -19.98 39.17
C LEU A 554 21.19 -21.12 39.84
N GLN A 555 21.93 -21.99 40.59
CA GLN A 555 21.35 -23.06 41.39
C GLN A 555 22.00 -23.11 42.77
N GLY A 556 21.17 -23.29 43.78
CA GLY A 556 21.62 -23.39 45.19
C GLY A 556 21.80 -22.02 45.85
N ASP A 557 21.66 -22.00 47.15
CA ASP A 557 21.61 -20.83 48.00
C ASP A 557 22.90 -19.97 47.92
N ASP A 558 24.05 -20.64 48.05
CA ASP A 558 25.35 -19.95 48.02
C ASP A 558 25.61 -19.24 46.70
N ALA A 559 25.21 -19.85 45.56
CA ALA A 559 25.35 -19.28 44.25
C ALA A 559 24.45 -18.04 44.08
N VAL A 560 23.22 -18.12 44.56
CA VAL A 560 22.25 -17.02 44.51
C VAL A 560 22.70 -15.83 45.37
N GLU A 561 23.17 -16.13 46.63
CA GLU A 561 23.69 -15.12 47.54
C GLU A 561 24.93 -14.42 46.96
N ALA A 562 25.90 -15.18 46.44
CA ALA A 562 27.11 -14.64 45.81
C ALA A 562 26.78 -13.79 44.58
N ALA A 563 25.82 -14.24 43.74
CA ALA A 563 25.39 -13.49 42.56
C ALA A 563 24.66 -12.17 42.93
N PHE A 564 23.80 -12.18 43.96
CA PHE A 564 23.16 -10.97 44.48
C PHE A 564 24.20 -9.90 44.83
N ARG A 565 25.19 -10.27 45.69
CA ARG A 565 26.25 -9.34 46.09
C ARG A 565 27.04 -8.84 44.88
N ARG A 566 27.45 -9.76 43.97
CA ARG A 566 28.20 -9.39 42.75
C ARG A 566 27.46 -8.40 41.87
N ILE A 567 26.15 -8.59 41.65
CA ILE A 567 25.33 -7.69 40.83
C ILE A 567 25.23 -6.34 41.45
N MET A 568 24.97 -6.23 42.77
CA MET A 568 24.86 -4.97 43.49
C MET A 568 26.20 -4.20 43.48
N ASP A 569 27.30 -4.87 43.73
CA ASP A 569 28.64 -4.27 43.71
C ASP A 569 29.05 -3.80 42.31
N ALA A 570 28.79 -4.60 41.30
CA ALA A 570 29.07 -4.26 39.91
C ALA A 570 28.26 -3.03 39.44
N ALA A 571 26.95 -3.02 39.73
CA ALA A 571 26.08 -1.91 39.37
C ALA A 571 26.46 -0.61 40.11
N ALA A 572 26.75 -0.70 41.43
CA ALA A 572 27.20 0.45 42.21
C ALA A 572 28.55 1.01 41.73
N SER A 573 29.46 0.12 41.28
CA SER A 573 30.77 0.51 40.75
C SER A 573 30.67 1.15 39.36
N ALA A 574 29.84 0.60 38.48
CA ALA A 574 29.66 1.10 37.13
C ALA A 574 28.86 2.41 37.09
N MET A 575 27.85 2.53 37.94
CA MET A 575 26.95 3.70 37.99
C MET A 575 26.72 4.17 39.43
N PRO A 576 27.68 4.90 40.05
CA PRO A 576 27.64 5.26 41.48
C PRO A 576 26.48 6.16 41.89
N LYS A 577 25.81 6.82 40.95
CA LYS A 577 24.67 7.71 41.20
C LYS A 577 23.33 7.05 40.90
N ALA A 578 23.31 5.84 40.34
CA ALA A 578 22.08 5.15 39.99
C ALA A 578 21.31 4.71 41.24
N ARG A 579 20.00 4.82 41.21
CA ARG A 579 19.12 4.25 42.24
C ARG A 579 19.07 2.75 42.03
N LEU A 580 19.50 1.99 43.02
CA LEU A 580 19.47 0.52 43.00
C LEU A 580 18.35 0.06 43.93
N ASP A 581 17.26 -0.49 43.37
CA ASP A 581 16.10 -0.94 44.10
C ASP A 581 16.27 -2.38 44.65
N GLY A 582 17.28 -3.11 44.20
CA GLY A 582 17.59 -4.49 44.55
C GLY A 582 17.88 -5.36 43.33
N VAL A 583 17.50 -6.62 43.41
CA VAL A 583 17.70 -7.61 42.33
C VAL A 583 16.38 -8.34 42.06
N ILE A 584 16.01 -8.44 40.77
CA ILE A 584 14.89 -9.24 40.31
C ILE A 584 15.34 -10.70 40.21
N VAL A 585 14.60 -11.60 40.85
CA VAL A 585 14.77 -13.05 40.76
C VAL A 585 13.65 -13.60 39.90
N SER A 586 14.00 -14.37 38.86
CA SER A 586 13.03 -15.01 37.96
C SER A 586 13.48 -16.41 37.58
N PRO A 587 12.56 -17.37 37.26
CA PRO A 587 12.95 -18.70 36.84
C PRO A 587 13.69 -18.66 35.51
N MET A 588 14.81 -19.42 35.42
CA MET A 588 15.51 -19.57 34.13
C MET A 588 14.65 -20.35 33.16
N ARG A 589 14.45 -19.82 31.99
CA ARG A 589 13.80 -20.51 30.88
C ARG A 589 14.86 -21.13 29.98
N LYS A 590 14.63 -22.38 29.55
CA LYS A 590 15.51 -23.12 28.64
C LYS A 590 14.68 -23.53 27.42
N GLY A 591 15.27 -23.38 26.23
CA GLY A 591 14.58 -23.70 24.97
C GLY A 591 13.58 -22.66 24.56
N GLY A 592 12.82 -22.96 23.50
CA GLY A 592 11.91 -22.03 22.86
C GLY A 592 12.58 -21.10 21.84
N ILE A 593 11.78 -20.28 21.21
CA ILE A 593 12.21 -19.29 20.23
C ILE A 593 12.05 -17.91 20.87
N GLU A 594 13.12 -17.14 20.87
CA GLU A 594 13.09 -15.77 21.30
C GLU A 594 12.56 -14.89 20.18
N LEU A 595 11.53 -14.14 20.46
CA LEU A 595 10.94 -13.13 19.59
C LEU A 595 11.17 -11.74 20.19
N PHE A 596 11.20 -10.76 19.33
CA PHE A 596 11.15 -9.35 19.67
C PHE A 596 9.77 -8.81 19.29
N THR A 597 9.15 -8.06 20.16
CA THR A 597 8.00 -7.22 19.83
C THR A 597 8.15 -5.88 20.51
N GLY A 598 7.80 -4.81 19.79
CA GLY A 598 7.90 -3.46 20.33
C GLY A 598 6.97 -2.49 19.62
N VAL A 599 6.58 -1.46 20.34
CA VAL A 599 5.78 -0.35 19.82
C VAL A 599 6.64 0.90 19.83
N ARG A 600 6.64 1.63 18.71
CA ARG A 600 7.19 2.98 18.60
C ARG A 600 6.17 3.92 17.98
N VAL A 601 6.30 5.21 18.21
CA VAL A 601 5.46 6.22 17.57
C VAL A 601 6.16 6.70 16.29
N ASP A 602 5.59 6.36 15.13
CA ASP A 602 6.03 6.91 13.85
C ASP A 602 5.50 8.33 13.69
N ALA A 603 6.35 9.25 13.23
CA ALA A 603 6.01 10.67 13.11
C ALA A 603 4.86 10.95 12.12
N GLN A 604 4.66 10.08 11.14
CA GLN A 604 3.66 10.23 10.09
C GLN A 604 2.41 9.36 10.36
N TRP A 605 2.60 8.11 10.78
CA TRP A 605 1.55 7.11 10.88
C TRP A 605 1.06 6.87 12.31
N GLY A 606 1.72 7.44 13.32
CA GLY A 606 1.39 7.21 14.72
C GLY A 606 1.94 5.88 15.27
N PRO A 607 1.28 5.26 16.26
CA PRO A 607 1.82 4.07 16.92
C PRO A 607 1.90 2.86 16.00
N VAL A 608 3.09 2.25 15.93
CA VAL A 608 3.42 1.09 15.08
C VAL A 608 3.96 -0.03 15.96
N ILE A 609 3.43 -1.23 15.82
CA ILE A 609 3.95 -2.43 16.46
C ILE A 609 4.83 -3.22 15.49
N ALA A 610 5.97 -3.67 16.00
CA ALA A 610 6.92 -4.55 15.33
C ALA A 610 6.87 -5.95 15.94
N LEU A 611 7.03 -6.98 15.12
CA LEU A 611 7.25 -8.37 15.54
C LEU A 611 8.37 -8.95 14.68
N GLY A 612 9.36 -9.58 15.31
CA GLY A 612 10.49 -10.20 14.62
C GLY A 612 11.13 -11.34 15.43
N LEU A 613 12.09 -12.02 14.82
CA LEU A 613 12.93 -12.97 15.53
C LEU A 613 13.85 -12.22 16.50
N GLY A 614 13.98 -12.73 17.73
CA GLY A 614 14.80 -12.18 18.79
C GLY A 614 16.26 -12.62 18.74
N GLY A 615 17.03 -12.20 19.77
CA GLY A 615 18.44 -12.57 19.93
C GLY A 615 19.31 -12.05 18.76
N VAL A 616 20.34 -12.79 18.40
CA VAL A 616 21.28 -12.43 17.32
C VAL A 616 20.66 -12.27 15.94
N TRP A 617 19.43 -12.76 15.74
CA TRP A 617 18.73 -12.71 14.47
C TRP A 617 18.20 -11.31 14.13
N ILE A 618 17.91 -10.47 15.14
CA ILE A 618 17.44 -9.09 14.92
C ILE A 618 18.49 -8.31 14.13
N GLU A 619 19.73 -8.35 14.59
CA GLU A 619 20.84 -7.58 13.98
C GLU A 619 21.27 -8.16 12.63
N ALA A 620 21.29 -9.50 12.51
CA ALA A 620 21.79 -10.19 11.33
C ALA A 620 20.81 -10.22 10.16
N LEU A 621 19.51 -10.42 10.42
CA LEU A 621 18.51 -10.64 9.36
C LEU A 621 17.55 -9.49 9.15
N GLN A 622 17.36 -8.62 10.15
CA GLN A 622 16.34 -7.57 10.16
C GLN A 622 14.96 -8.08 9.72
N ASP A 623 14.62 -9.30 10.19
CA ASP A 623 13.40 -10.01 9.85
C ASP A 623 12.27 -9.53 10.76
N VAL A 624 11.62 -8.44 10.37
CA VAL A 624 10.61 -7.74 11.17
C VAL A 624 9.38 -7.46 10.31
N SER A 625 8.20 -7.74 10.84
CA SER A 625 6.92 -7.31 10.29
C SER A 625 6.33 -6.17 11.12
N LEU A 626 5.70 -5.20 10.46
CA LEU A 626 5.17 -3.97 11.07
C LEU A 626 3.67 -3.81 10.80
N ARG A 627 2.93 -3.28 11.78
CA ARG A 627 1.52 -2.90 11.63
C ARG A 627 1.22 -1.62 12.40
N LEU A 628 0.25 -0.84 11.92
CA LEU A 628 -0.34 0.26 12.68
C LEU A 628 -1.20 -0.27 13.82
N LEU A 629 -1.14 0.37 14.97
CA LEU A 629 -2.07 0.07 16.05
C LEU A 629 -3.45 0.72 15.80
N PRO A 630 -4.54 0.11 16.31
CA PRO A 630 -4.61 -1.19 16.97
C PRO A 630 -4.45 -2.36 15.99
N VAL A 631 -3.95 -3.50 16.48
CA VAL A 631 -3.89 -4.76 15.74
C VAL A 631 -4.83 -5.79 16.32
N THR A 632 -5.36 -6.66 15.47
CA THR A 632 -6.11 -7.86 15.87
C THR A 632 -5.18 -9.07 15.96
N PRO A 633 -5.55 -10.16 16.66
CA PRO A 633 -4.80 -11.41 16.59
C PRO A 633 -4.59 -11.91 15.16
N ALA A 634 -5.57 -11.74 14.26
CA ALA A 634 -5.44 -12.12 12.86
C ALA A 634 -4.37 -11.28 12.12
N ASP A 635 -4.23 -9.98 12.43
CA ASP A 635 -3.15 -9.16 11.89
C ASP A 635 -1.79 -9.69 12.35
N VAL A 636 -1.67 -10.12 13.62
CA VAL A 636 -0.43 -10.67 14.17
C VAL A 636 -0.11 -12.04 13.58
N GLU A 637 -1.10 -12.90 13.34
CA GLU A 637 -0.90 -14.17 12.62
C GLU A 637 -0.33 -13.93 11.22
N GLN A 638 -0.80 -12.90 10.52
CA GLN A 638 -0.22 -12.49 9.25
C GLN A 638 1.23 -12.01 9.43
N MET A 639 1.50 -11.17 10.45
CA MET A 639 2.87 -10.72 10.75
C MET A 639 3.82 -11.91 10.95
N VAL A 640 3.40 -12.94 11.69
CA VAL A 640 4.15 -14.18 11.89
C VAL A 640 4.43 -14.87 10.55
N SER A 641 3.43 -14.98 9.68
CA SER A 641 3.57 -15.65 8.38
C SER A 641 4.49 -14.91 7.40
N GLU A 642 4.69 -13.63 7.58
CA GLU A 642 5.54 -12.76 6.76
C GLU A 642 7.02 -12.85 7.12
N LEU A 643 7.36 -13.34 8.31
CA LEU A 643 8.75 -13.51 8.74
C LEU A 643 9.46 -14.55 7.86
N ARG A 644 10.69 -14.23 7.43
CA ARG A 644 11.54 -15.18 6.70
C ARG A 644 11.80 -16.42 7.53
N GLY A 645 11.92 -16.22 8.83
CA GLY A 645 12.09 -17.28 9.83
C GLY A 645 10.81 -17.96 10.29
N ALA A 646 9.63 -17.69 9.69
CA ALA A 646 8.35 -18.29 10.09
C ALA A 646 8.38 -19.83 10.21
N LYS A 647 9.21 -20.51 9.40
CA LYS A 647 9.40 -21.98 9.47
C LYS A 647 9.93 -22.45 10.81
N LEU A 648 10.69 -21.64 11.54
CA LEU A 648 11.18 -21.98 12.87
C LEU A 648 10.03 -22.14 13.86
N LEU A 649 8.98 -21.31 13.73
CA LEU A 649 7.80 -21.32 14.58
C LEU A 649 6.88 -22.53 14.32
N GLN A 650 7.01 -23.19 13.16
CA GLN A 650 6.24 -24.37 12.79
C GLN A 650 6.79 -25.70 13.37
N GLY A 651 7.86 -25.62 14.16
CA GLY A 651 8.58 -26.78 14.69
C GLY A 651 9.77 -27.15 13.80
N PHE A 652 10.97 -26.90 14.26
CA PHE A 652 12.20 -27.18 13.55
C PHE A 652 13.16 -28.00 14.45
N ARG A 653 13.77 -29.08 13.92
CA ARG A 653 14.74 -29.96 14.62
C ARG A 653 14.26 -30.40 16.02
N ALA A 654 13.08 -31.00 16.10
CA ALA A 654 12.46 -31.51 17.33
C ALA A 654 11.96 -30.42 18.33
N ALA A 655 12.04 -29.14 18.02
CA ALA A 655 11.33 -28.11 18.79
C ALA A 655 9.82 -28.24 18.54
N PRO A 656 8.97 -28.09 19.57
CA PRO A 656 7.53 -28.12 19.37
C PRO A 656 7.08 -26.91 18.55
N PRO A 657 6.02 -27.04 17.71
CA PRO A 657 5.46 -25.91 17.00
C PRO A 657 4.89 -24.90 17.99
N VAL A 658 5.11 -23.62 17.73
CA VAL A 658 4.56 -22.51 18.53
C VAL A 658 3.05 -22.42 18.31
N ASP A 659 2.30 -22.22 19.39
CA ASP A 659 0.88 -21.87 19.34
C ASP A 659 0.75 -20.41 18.85
N VAL A 660 0.61 -20.25 17.52
CA VAL A 660 0.55 -18.94 16.87
C VAL A 660 -0.64 -18.12 17.35
N ALA A 661 -1.76 -18.75 17.69
CA ALA A 661 -2.94 -18.02 18.18
C ALA A 661 -2.68 -17.38 19.55
N LYS A 662 -2.00 -18.10 20.46
CA LYS A 662 -1.60 -17.51 21.76
C LYS A 662 -0.54 -16.43 21.62
N LEU A 663 0.42 -16.62 20.71
CA LEU A 663 1.41 -15.59 20.38
C LEU A 663 0.72 -14.33 19.85
N ALA A 664 -0.22 -14.51 18.94
CA ALA A 664 -0.97 -13.42 18.35
C ALA A 664 -1.81 -12.64 19.39
N ASP A 665 -2.47 -13.35 20.31
CA ASP A 665 -3.20 -12.71 21.39
C ASP A 665 -2.27 -11.92 22.34
N ALA A 666 -1.11 -12.49 22.70
CA ALA A 666 -0.14 -11.80 23.55
C ALA A 666 0.40 -10.51 22.91
N VAL A 667 0.77 -10.56 21.62
CA VAL A 667 1.28 -9.39 20.88
C VAL A 667 0.19 -8.34 20.71
N ALA A 668 -1.05 -8.73 20.41
CA ALA A 668 -2.17 -7.79 20.31
C ALA A 668 -2.42 -7.06 21.64
N ARG A 669 -2.34 -7.77 22.79
CA ARG A 669 -2.45 -7.17 24.13
C ARG A 669 -1.30 -6.21 24.46
N ILE A 670 -0.08 -6.48 23.99
CA ILE A 670 1.04 -5.53 24.10
C ILE A 670 0.73 -4.26 23.33
N GLY A 671 0.13 -4.36 22.14
CA GLY A 671 -0.35 -3.22 21.37
C GLY A 671 -1.43 -2.41 22.12
N ASP A 672 -2.39 -3.08 22.75
CA ASP A 672 -3.43 -2.43 23.55
C ASP A 672 -2.82 -1.71 24.78
N ALA A 673 -1.85 -2.34 25.44
CA ALA A 673 -1.12 -1.74 26.56
C ALA A 673 -0.36 -0.48 26.13
N ALA A 674 0.30 -0.51 24.96
CA ALA A 674 0.99 0.66 24.43
C ALA A 674 0.03 1.82 24.12
N LEU A 675 -1.13 1.54 23.51
CA LEU A 675 -2.14 2.57 23.24
C LEU A 675 -2.69 3.22 24.54
N ALA A 676 -2.80 2.44 25.60
CA ALA A 676 -3.27 2.95 26.90
C ALA A 676 -2.26 3.88 27.59
N LEU A 677 -0.96 3.81 27.28
CA LEU A 677 0.06 4.75 27.75
C LEU A 677 -0.06 6.13 27.06
N GLY A 678 -0.74 6.19 25.92
CA GLY A 678 -1.10 7.45 25.26
C GLY A 678 0.06 8.15 24.55
N ALA A 679 -0.07 9.47 24.38
CA ALA A 679 0.82 10.28 23.56
C ALA A 679 2.22 10.51 24.18
N THR A 680 2.41 10.22 25.47
CA THR A 680 3.70 10.36 26.15
C THR A 680 4.64 9.19 25.88
N LEU A 681 4.13 8.06 25.36
CA LEU A 681 4.94 6.89 25.01
C LEU A 681 5.89 7.23 23.87
N ASP A 682 7.16 6.92 24.04
CA ASP A 682 8.17 6.89 22.98
C ASP A 682 8.30 5.46 22.44
N THR A 683 8.71 4.52 23.31
CA THR A 683 8.77 3.09 22.97
C THR A 683 8.21 2.21 24.08
N LEU A 684 7.64 1.07 23.71
CA LEU A 684 7.35 -0.07 24.58
C LEU A 684 7.94 -1.31 23.95
N GLU A 685 8.96 -1.89 24.56
CA GLU A 685 9.67 -3.05 24.05
C GLU A 685 9.47 -4.26 24.95
N VAL A 686 9.28 -5.42 24.33
CA VAL A 686 9.31 -6.73 24.99
C VAL A 686 10.38 -7.55 24.27
N ASN A 687 11.52 -7.80 24.96
CA ASN A 687 12.68 -8.45 24.38
C ASN A 687 13.49 -9.18 25.48
N PRO A 688 13.42 -10.53 25.52
CA PRO A 688 12.67 -11.37 24.59
C PRO A 688 11.22 -11.66 25.01
N LEU A 689 10.36 -11.88 24.02
CA LEU A 689 9.11 -12.61 24.14
C LEU A 689 9.41 -14.08 23.78
N LEU A 690 9.38 -14.96 24.78
CA LEU A 690 9.71 -16.38 24.58
C LEU A 690 8.49 -17.15 24.11
N ALA A 691 8.66 -17.94 23.04
CA ALA A 691 7.64 -18.85 22.52
C ALA A 691 8.15 -20.29 22.51
N ASP A 692 7.53 -21.19 23.32
CA ASP A 692 7.87 -22.58 23.46
C ASP A 692 6.60 -23.43 23.47
N GLY A 693 6.21 -23.95 22.33
CA GLY A 693 4.93 -24.62 22.14
C GLY A 693 3.76 -23.68 22.49
N ALA A 694 2.98 -24.07 23.48
CA ALA A 694 1.84 -23.27 23.96
C ALA A 694 2.23 -22.24 25.04
N ARG A 695 3.48 -22.21 25.48
CA ARG A 695 3.97 -21.23 26.47
C ARG A 695 4.50 -20.01 25.76
N ILE A 696 3.85 -18.88 25.96
CA ILE A 696 4.26 -17.55 25.49
C ILE A 696 4.49 -16.70 26.74
N GLU A 697 5.69 -16.15 26.92
CA GLU A 697 6.02 -15.36 28.11
C GLU A 697 6.94 -14.19 27.78
N ALA A 698 6.60 -12.98 28.19
CA ALA A 698 7.51 -11.84 28.20
C ALA A 698 8.53 -12.03 29.33
N LEU A 699 9.83 -12.08 28.97
CA LEU A 699 10.91 -12.27 29.94
C LEU A 699 11.54 -10.94 30.37
N ASP A 700 11.41 -9.90 29.54
CA ASP A 700 11.89 -8.56 29.78
C ASP A 700 10.99 -7.55 29.05
N ALA A 701 10.75 -6.37 29.66
CA ALA A 701 9.98 -5.32 29.04
C ALA A 701 10.42 -3.95 29.56
N LEU A 702 10.46 -2.97 28.65
CA LEU A 702 10.84 -1.59 28.98
C LEU A 702 9.95 -0.60 28.25
N ALA A 703 9.48 0.43 28.97
CA ALA A 703 8.80 1.58 28.37
C ALA A 703 9.67 2.82 28.50
N THR A 704 9.72 3.64 27.45
CA THR A 704 10.36 4.96 27.44
C THR A 704 9.35 6.05 27.07
N TYR A 705 9.61 7.27 27.47
CA TYR A 705 8.66 8.38 27.32
C TYR A 705 9.34 9.61 26.73
N ASN A 706 8.58 10.34 25.91
CA ASN A 706 8.99 11.65 25.41
C ASN A 706 8.94 12.67 26.56
N HIS A 707 10.02 13.45 26.74
CA HIS A 707 10.16 14.50 27.74
C HIS A 707 9.65 15.84 27.23
#